data_3ec81c5ec1ffa6eab26f101e2278456a
#
_entry.id   3ec81c5ec1ffa6eab26f101e2278456a
#
_cell.length_a   1.000
_cell.length_b   1.000
_cell.length_c   1.000
_cell.angle_alpha   90.00
_cell.angle_beta   90.00
_cell.angle_gamma   90.00
#
_symmetry.space_group_name_H-M   'P 1'
#
loop_
_entity.id
_entity.type
_entity.pdbx_description
1 polymer ?
#
loop_
_entity_poly.entity_id
_entity_poly.type
_entity_poly.pdbx_seq_one_letter_code
_entity_poly.pdbx_strand_id
1 'polypeptide(L)'
;MKSNLQNLTSRFFAILMTIGLCITGISCTDPETTDSTKFAIYYAGVTDIGPSMNFNMSGPTYIGGTPSDFAITRVTLNGEVYETSSFQISDPSTGAIKLTDTDNLPVGTYCISISCISNGKYYEFKDVITVNMLAPVPDGISVDPSEVTVDFADIYKESASAQVKTEEGTHVHISKYEIIQEEGKEYFAISKTGKITVNDKYEGEILPGKYVLNLKLTTEAGAGIYENAVTFKIISSPLTLTYNPSSVKVEKDEAFTSSVPILKGSTDGLTYKIKSISPETSAITIDEQTGVITLAGNNGLEIDNSYSVVVTATNQYGSKDFDETPFVINIVAFINPITKLQYANQEKVQGVAFEFTPEDVDGDELTYSFVDLDSRLTDKLNIDPVTGAISAKKGNSIEVATYTITVKAKNNKSEQTATFTLNITKNPNSFTFIRYGNNLGLTPEENYADQFDYDKKATFIASKLVAKTDIPEDRPVKWSIVVKKNTVGGNATISQNGEISFESATWNSKHGCGVLFVTATVGEGEEAVSKTVPVFLRFNNAQKVVNTDHSVLIEYTPFAVKINPAKGGTIAAPTITLDGSPVTDNTKFLMDYRRDLEFYSLTNNHKDGNANASGSLMRNLWENYYKTIGASSTNYAARGPVSYYDNANRLSTPLCYVNNSDYSVEINPGKWKDSEGVYANGVFLGRMSFVIDGNKDNLAPRAVANSESLASPLIIWFDESF
;
A
#
# COMPACT_ATOMS: atom_id res chain seq x y z
N MET A 1 10.98 -21.07 1.97
CA MET A 1 12.39 -21.33 2.37
C MET A 1 13.44 -20.59 1.52
N LYS A 2 13.35 -20.55 0.19
CA LYS A 2 14.34 -19.80 -0.65
C LYS A 2 14.13 -18.28 -0.67
N SER A 3 12.92 -17.76 -0.42
CA SER A 3 12.62 -16.32 -0.40
C SER A 3 13.18 -15.59 0.83
N ASN A 4 13.40 -16.29 1.95
CA ASN A 4 13.88 -15.69 3.19
C ASN A 4 15.40 -15.46 3.21
N LEU A 5 16.16 -16.27 2.45
CA LEU A 5 17.62 -16.08 2.36
C LEU A 5 18.01 -14.75 1.70
N GLN A 6 17.08 -14.16 0.98
CA GLN A 6 17.31 -12.99 0.14
C GLN A 6 16.97 -11.67 0.86
N ASN A 7 16.08 -11.74 1.86
CA ASN A 7 15.90 -10.64 2.80
C ASN A 7 17.10 -10.47 3.73
N LEU A 8 17.91 -11.52 3.85
CA LEU A 8 19.12 -11.49 4.66
C LEU A 8 20.16 -10.49 4.15
N THR A 9 20.34 -10.40 2.83
CA THR A 9 21.42 -9.57 2.25
C THR A 9 21.13 -8.07 2.29
N SER A 10 19.87 -7.64 2.20
CA SER A 10 19.55 -6.21 2.22
C SER A 10 19.44 -5.60 3.64
N ARG A 11 19.09 -6.43 4.63
CA ARG A 11 19.05 -6.02 6.05
C ARG A 11 20.40 -6.16 6.75
N PHE A 12 21.28 -6.96 6.21
CA PHE A 12 22.65 -7.17 6.69
C PHE A 12 23.42 -5.87 6.95
N PHE A 13 23.05 -4.81 6.23
CA PHE A 13 23.72 -3.53 6.28
C PHE A 13 23.18 -2.54 7.31
N ALA A 14 21.95 -2.74 7.75
CA ALA A 14 21.32 -1.81 8.67
C ALA A 14 21.91 -1.89 10.08
N ILE A 15 22.35 -3.05 10.46
CA ILE A 15 22.81 -3.33 11.83
C ILE A 15 24.31 -3.14 11.96
N LEU A 16 25.08 -3.27 10.90
CA LEU A 16 26.51 -2.95 10.96
C LEU A 16 26.79 -1.48 11.31
N MET A 17 25.85 -0.55 10.96
CA MET A 17 25.97 0.85 11.40
C MET A 17 25.63 1.04 12.88
N THR A 18 24.79 0.18 13.46
CA THR A 18 24.46 0.22 14.90
C THR A 18 25.58 -0.40 15.73
N ILE A 19 26.27 -1.42 15.23
CA ILE A 19 27.40 -2.06 15.90
C ILE A 19 28.63 -1.17 15.89
N GLY A 20 28.81 -0.35 14.86
CA GLY A 20 29.87 0.68 14.84
C GLY A 20 29.75 1.72 15.96
N LEU A 21 28.52 1.95 16.49
CA LEU A 21 28.31 2.87 17.62
C LEU A 21 28.42 2.19 19.00
N CYS A 22 28.27 0.87 19.07
CA CYS A 22 28.44 0.13 20.34
C CYS A 22 29.91 -0.23 20.63
N ILE A 23 30.82 -0.16 19.64
CA ILE A 23 32.24 -0.50 19.81
C ILE A 23 33.06 0.66 20.44
N THR A 24 32.50 1.87 20.55
CA THR A 24 33.22 3.01 21.14
C THR A 24 33.29 3.01 22.68
N GLY A 25 32.83 1.95 23.34
CA GLY A 25 32.80 1.86 24.80
C GLY A 25 33.58 0.72 25.45
N ILE A 26 34.22 -0.18 24.68
CA ILE A 26 35.01 -1.25 25.29
C ILE A 26 36.49 -1.00 25.05
N SER A 27 37.13 -0.43 26.03
CA SER A 27 38.57 -0.37 26.13
C SER A 27 39.15 -1.78 26.07
N CYS A 28 39.80 -2.12 24.96
CA CYS A 28 40.72 -3.24 24.94
C CYS A 28 41.86 -2.90 25.87
N THR A 29 41.97 -3.60 27.04
CA THR A 29 43.21 -3.64 27.77
C THR A 29 44.22 -4.37 26.91
N ASP A 30 45.15 -3.60 26.30
CA ASP A 30 46.30 -4.16 25.61
C ASP A 30 47.08 -5.10 26.53
N PRO A 31 47.29 -6.36 26.15
CA PRO A 31 48.42 -7.09 26.76
C PRO A 31 49.68 -6.42 26.19
N GLU A 32 50.58 -6.05 27.11
CA GLU A 32 51.88 -5.50 26.75
C GLU A 32 52.64 -6.45 25.82
N THR A 33 52.58 -6.16 24.53
CA THR A 33 53.40 -6.81 23.53
C THR A 33 54.26 -5.77 22.85
N THR A 34 55.57 -6.01 22.91
CA THR A 34 56.61 -5.22 22.21
C THR A 34 56.63 -5.41 20.70
N ASP A 35 55.56 -5.94 20.12
CA ASP A 35 55.39 -6.19 18.69
C ASP A 35 54.42 -5.14 18.10
N SER A 36 54.91 -4.36 17.15
CA SER A 36 54.21 -3.22 16.56
C SER A 36 53.11 -3.58 15.57
N THR A 37 52.88 -4.87 15.32
CA THR A 37 51.79 -5.35 14.47
C THR A 37 50.55 -5.69 15.30
N LYS A 38 49.58 -4.83 15.27
CA LYS A 38 48.24 -5.11 15.87
C LYS A 38 47.58 -6.24 15.08
N PHE A 39 47.37 -7.37 15.74
CA PHE A 39 46.58 -8.49 15.18
C PHE A 39 45.10 -8.29 15.52
N ALA A 40 44.25 -8.33 14.51
CA ALA A 40 42.80 -8.23 14.66
C ALA A 40 42.10 -9.14 13.63
N ILE A 41 40.95 -9.66 14.02
CA ILE A 41 40.06 -10.40 13.14
C ILE A 41 38.68 -9.72 13.05
N TYR A 42 38.01 -9.86 11.92
CA TYR A 42 36.69 -9.29 11.68
C TYR A 42 35.83 -10.32 10.98
N TYR A 43 34.73 -10.71 11.63
CA TYR A 43 33.70 -11.50 11.02
C TYR A 43 32.58 -10.60 10.51
N ALA A 44 32.05 -10.94 9.36
CA ALA A 44 30.76 -10.39 8.95
C ALA A 44 29.69 -10.99 9.87
N GLY A 45 29.12 -10.20 10.77
CA GLY A 45 27.99 -10.65 11.61
C GLY A 45 26.82 -11.11 10.74
N VAL A 46 25.91 -11.88 11.31
CA VAL A 46 24.71 -12.37 10.65
C VAL A 46 23.49 -11.84 11.35
N THR A 47 22.62 -11.16 10.63
CA THR A 47 21.39 -10.64 11.14
C THR A 47 20.21 -11.29 10.47
N ASP A 48 19.05 -11.26 11.13
CA ASP A 48 17.78 -11.68 10.57
C ASP A 48 17.75 -13.17 10.14
N ILE A 49 18.33 -14.04 10.97
CA ILE A 49 18.20 -15.50 10.84
C ILE A 49 16.93 -15.92 11.61
N GLY A 50 16.12 -16.78 11.01
CA GLY A 50 15.02 -17.46 11.68
C GLY A 50 15.36 -18.89 12.05
N PRO A 51 14.58 -19.52 12.95
CA PRO A 51 14.60 -20.96 13.13
C PRO A 51 14.46 -21.70 11.79
N SER A 52 15.00 -22.91 11.70
CA SER A 52 15.08 -23.73 10.47
C SER A 52 16.03 -23.19 9.38
N MET A 53 16.79 -22.15 9.63
CA MET A 53 17.75 -21.59 8.67
C MET A 53 19.17 -22.04 8.99
N ASN A 54 19.71 -22.97 8.23
CA ASN A 54 21.14 -23.31 8.27
C ASN A 54 21.95 -22.22 7.56
N PHE A 55 23.09 -21.87 8.16
CA PHE A 55 23.93 -20.82 7.64
C PHE A 55 25.42 -21.21 7.70
N ASN A 56 26.17 -20.82 6.69
CA ASN A 56 27.63 -20.92 6.66
C ASN A 56 28.22 -19.53 6.52
N MET A 57 29.07 -19.15 7.44
CA MET A 57 29.82 -17.89 7.44
C MET A 57 31.27 -18.20 7.06
N SER A 58 31.78 -17.44 6.10
CA SER A 58 33.21 -17.49 5.75
C SER A 58 34.08 -17.09 6.96
N GLY A 59 35.30 -17.55 6.97
CA GLY A 59 36.30 -17.14 7.95
C GLY A 59 36.48 -15.62 8.00
N PRO A 60 37.07 -15.11 9.07
CA PRO A 60 37.25 -13.66 9.26
C PRO A 60 38.23 -13.07 8.27
N THR A 61 38.07 -11.79 8.00
CA THR A 61 39.18 -10.98 7.50
C THR A 61 40.08 -10.60 8.69
N TYR A 62 41.36 -10.44 8.46
CA TYR A 62 42.33 -10.17 9.51
C TYR A 62 43.40 -9.17 9.08
N ILE A 63 44.00 -8.52 10.10
CA ILE A 63 45.17 -7.65 9.94
C ILE A 63 46.27 -8.24 10.80
N GLY A 64 47.47 -8.32 10.27
CA GLY A 64 48.61 -8.92 10.94
C GLY A 64 48.94 -10.33 10.39
N GLY A 65 49.43 -11.22 11.24
CA GLY A 65 49.79 -12.58 10.84
C GLY A 65 48.58 -13.44 10.49
N THR A 66 48.79 -14.46 9.63
CA THR A 66 47.75 -15.42 9.23
C THR A 66 47.26 -16.19 10.46
N PRO A 67 45.97 -16.18 10.80
CA PRO A 67 45.41 -16.96 11.89
C PRO A 67 45.15 -18.43 11.48
N SER A 68 45.22 -19.32 12.45
CA SER A 68 44.85 -20.73 12.36
C SER A 68 44.27 -21.22 13.70
N ASP A 69 43.87 -22.46 13.73
CA ASP A 69 43.36 -23.14 14.96
C ASP A 69 42.23 -22.38 15.66
N PHE A 70 41.26 -21.99 14.86
CA PHE A 70 40.07 -21.30 15.34
C PHE A 70 39.18 -22.19 16.20
N ALA A 71 38.72 -21.64 17.32
CA ALA A 71 37.74 -22.30 18.18
C ALA A 71 36.74 -21.29 18.75
N ILE A 72 35.51 -21.72 18.96
CA ILE A 72 34.51 -20.97 19.71
C ILE A 72 34.79 -21.14 21.20
N THR A 73 34.97 -20.04 21.90
CA THR A 73 35.27 -20.07 23.38
C THR A 73 34.02 -19.80 24.23
N ARG A 74 33.08 -19.07 23.69
CA ARG A 74 31.87 -18.68 24.41
C ARG A 74 30.75 -18.29 23.42
N VAL A 75 29.51 -18.61 23.77
CA VAL A 75 28.30 -18.10 23.18
C VAL A 75 27.45 -17.45 24.25
N THR A 76 26.88 -16.31 23.96
CA THR A 76 25.88 -15.64 24.83
C THR A 76 24.58 -15.42 24.05
N LEU A 77 23.47 -15.44 24.79
CA LEU A 77 22.14 -15.04 24.30
C LEU A 77 21.66 -13.84 25.13
N ASN A 78 21.40 -12.72 24.47
CA ASN A 78 20.98 -11.47 25.11
C ASN A 78 21.93 -11.04 26.26
N GLY A 79 23.23 -11.35 26.15
CA GLY A 79 24.27 -11.02 27.10
C GLY A 79 24.56 -12.10 28.15
N GLU A 80 23.69 -13.09 28.33
CA GLU A 80 23.88 -14.21 29.27
C GLU A 80 24.52 -15.40 28.56
N VAL A 81 25.35 -16.16 29.26
CA VAL A 81 26.02 -17.36 28.71
C VAL A 81 24.97 -18.38 28.30
N TYR A 82 25.07 -18.85 27.10
CA TYR A 82 24.15 -19.80 26.49
C TYR A 82 24.91 -21.01 25.92
N GLU A 83 24.61 -22.17 26.46
CA GLU A 83 25.23 -23.44 26.04
C GLU A 83 24.47 -24.00 24.83
N THR A 84 25.17 -24.12 23.69
CA THR A 84 24.61 -24.68 22.47
C THR A 84 25.70 -25.28 21.60
N SER A 85 25.35 -26.32 20.87
CA SER A 85 26.18 -26.94 19.82
C SER A 85 25.85 -26.46 18.41
N SER A 86 24.90 -25.54 18.30
CA SER A 86 24.41 -25.07 16.99
C SER A 86 25.44 -24.22 16.23
N PHE A 87 26.35 -23.55 16.94
CA PHE A 87 27.46 -22.80 16.36
C PHE A 87 28.74 -23.64 16.36
N GLN A 88 29.31 -23.89 15.20
CA GLN A 88 30.50 -24.74 15.06
C GLN A 88 31.52 -24.10 14.13
N ILE A 89 32.80 -24.25 14.43
CA ILE A 89 33.84 -23.97 13.43
C ILE A 89 33.79 -25.11 12.40
N SER A 90 33.47 -24.77 11.16
CA SER A 90 33.42 -25.74 10.05
C SER A 90 34.79 -26.05 9.48
N ASP A 91 35.71 -25.11 9.61
CA ASP A 91 37.12 -25.27 9.20
C ASP A 91 38.04 -24.49 10.16
N PRO A 92 38.75 -25.20 11.05
CA PRO A 92 39.67 -24.56 12.00
C PRO A 92 40.82 -23.79 11.36
N SER A 93 41.18 -24.10 10.13
CA SER A 93 42.27 -23.42 9.43
C SER A 93 41.84 -22.05 8.89
N THR A 94 40.57 -21.88 8.54
CA THR A 94 40.04 -20.65 7.95
C THR A 94 39.15 -19.88 8.93
N GLY A 95 38.68 -20.49 10.02
CA GLY A 95 37.73 -19.91 10.95
C GLY A 95 36.33 -19.80 10.42
N ALA A 96 35.98 -20.53 9.36
CA ALA A 96 34.62 -20.56 8.86
C ALA A 96 33.65 -21.17 9.89
N ILE A 97 32.46 -20.59 10.04
CA ILE A 97 31.47 -20.99 11.04
C ILE A 97 30.23 -21.52 10.35
N LYS A 98 29.74 -22.62 10.88
CA LYS A 98 28.48 -23.24 10.50
C LYS A 98 27.48 -23.08 11.63
N LEU A 99 26.28 -22.64 11.28
CA LEU A 99 25.11 -22.63 12.14
C LEU A 99 24.15 -23.72 11.68
N THR A 100 23.79 -24.63 12.58
CA THR A 100 22.86 -25.75 12.35
C THR A 100 21.90 -25.88 13.52
N ASP A 101 20.88 -26.72 13.37
CA ASP A 101 19.88 -27.00 14.41
C ASP A 101 19.21 -25.75 14.99
N THR A 102 18.96 -24.79 14.12
CA THR A 102 18.42 -23.48 14.48
C THR A 102 16.98 -23.55 14.98
N ASP A 103 16.26 -24.65 14.73
CA ASP A 103 14.91 -24.88 15.25
C ASP A 103 14.86 -24.88 16.78
N ASN A 104 15.98 -25.23 17.42
CA ASN A 104 16.08 -25.32 18.87
C ASN A 104 16.69 -24.06 19.50
N LEU A 105 17.03 -23.05 18.72
CA LEU A 105 17.59 -21.80 19.23
C LEU A 105 16.50 -20.77 19.53
N PRO A 106 16.42 -20.29 20.79
CA PRO A 106 15.53 -19.18 21.13
C PRO A 106 15.78 -17.92 20.29
N VAL A 107 14.72 -17.15 20.08
CA VAL A 107 14.81 -15.82 19.46
C VAL A 107 15.62 -14.89 20.36
N GLY A 108 16.53 -14.13 19.75
CA GLY A 108 17.37 -13.18 20.47
C GLY A 108 18.70 -12.91 19.78
N THR A 109 19.54 -12.14 20.45
CA THR A 109 20.87 -11.78 19.98
C THR A 109 21.92 -12.69 20.57
N TYR A 110 22.58 -13.44 19.71
CA TYR A 110 23.72 -14.28 20.07
C TYR A 110 25.03 -13.53 19.80
N CYS A 111 25.93 -13.52 20.78
CA CYS A 111 27.30 -13.04 20.60
C CYS A 111 28.27 -14.20 20.80
N ILE A 112 29.19 -14.36 19.85
CA ILE A 112 30.13 -15.49 19.82
C ILE A 112 31.55 -14.96 19.98
N SER A 113 32.25 -15.53 20.93
CA SER A 113 33.68 -15.28 21.20
C SER A 113 34.53 -16.36 20.52
N ILE A 114 35.60 -15.95 19.91
CA ILE A 114 36.47 -16.80 19.05
C ILE A 114 37.90 -16.72 19.58
N SER A 115 38.59 -17.85 19.62
CA SER A 115 40.03 -17.89 19.75
C SER A 115 40.72 -18.36 18.46
N CYS A 116 41.98 -17.95 18.27
CA CYS A 116 42.82 -18.44 17.22
C CYS A 116 44.31 -18.31 17.58
N ILE A 117 45.16 -18.91 16.79
CA ILE A 117 46.61 -18.80 16.90
C ILE A 117 47.13 -17.99 15.71
N SER A 118 47.95 -16.97 15.97
CA SER A 118 48.65 -16.24 14.89
C SER A 118 50.08 -15.99 15.31
N ASN A 119 51.05 -16.29 14.44
CA ASN A 119 52.49 -16.19 14.74
C ASN A 119 52.88 -16.91 16.04
N GLY A 120 52.31 -18.08 16.32
CA GLY A 120 52.56 -18.87 17.51
C GLY A 120 52.02 -18.32 18.84
N LYS A 121 51.20 -17.26 18.81
CA LYS A 121 50.54 -16.68 19.96
C LYS A 121 49.03 -16.95 19.89
N TYR A 122 48.49 -17.24 21.09
CA TYR A 122 47.05 -17.41 21.29
C TYR A 122 46.35 -16.04 21.46
N TYR A 123 45.22 -15.84 20.77
CA TYR A 123 44.39 -14.67 20.88
C TYR A 123 42.94 -15.09 21.12
N GLU A 124 42.25 -14.33 21.94
CA GLU A 124 40.81 -14.49 22.17
C GLU A 124 40.11 -13.17 21.91
N PHE A 125 39.07 -13.23 21.11
CA PHE A 125 38.22 -12.10 20.69
C PHE A 125 36.83 -12.31 21.27
N LYS A 126 36.45 -11.45 22.18
CA LYS A 126 35.15 -11.53 22.86
C LYS A 126 34.07 -10.93 21.95
N ASP A 127 32.95 -11.61 21.85
CA ASP A 127 31.72 -11.15 21.20
C ASP A 127 31.96 -10.61 19.78
N VAL A 128 32.90 -11.22 19.05
CA VAL A 128 33.39 -10.76 17.74
C VAL A 128 32.38 -11.02 16.63
N ILE A 129 31.40 -11.90 16.88
CA ILE A 129 30.33 -12.22 15.94
C ILE A 129 28.99 -11.99 16.63
N THR A 130 28.11 -11.29 15.95
CA THR A 130 26.71 -11.12 16.39
C THR A 130 25.79 -11.83 15.42
N VAL A 131 24.89 -12.66 15.95
CA VAL A 131 23.82 -13.34 15.21
C VAL A 131 22.49 -12.98 15.84
N ASN A 132 21.62 -12.32 15.08
CA ASN A 132 20.25 -12.06 15.51
C ASN A 132 19.32 -13.16 14.99
N MET A 133 18.77 -13.93 15.92
CA MET A 133 17.74 -14.92 15.63
C MET A 133 16.37 -14.26 15.79
N LEU A 134 15.67 -14.11 14.67
CA LEU A 134 14.36 -13.48 14.63
C LEU A 134 13.24 -14.51 14.58
N ALA A 135 12.07 -14.14 15.06
CA ALA A 135 10.88 -14.96 14.91
C ALA A 135 10.55 -15.19 13.44
N PRO A 136 10.42 -16.44 12.99
CA PRO A 136 10.18 -16.74 11.59
C PRO A 136 8.78 -16.30 11.15
N VAL A 137 8.61 -16.13 9.84
CA VAL A 137 7.28 -16.09 9.25
C VAL A 137 6.76 -17.52 9.21
N PRO A 138 5.55 -17.80 9.73
CA PRO A 138 5.00 -19.15 9.68
C PRO A 138 4.90 -19.67 8.24
N ASP A 139 5.28 -20.92 7.99
CA ASP A 139 5.11 -21.57 6.67
C ASP A 139 3.63 -21.80 6.36
N GLY A 140 2.78 -21.93 7.39
CA GLY A 140 1.34 -22.04 7.31
C GLY A 140 0.66 -21.56 8.57
N ILE A 141 -0.63 -21.34 8.45
CA ILE A 141 -1.52 -21.04 9.58
C ILE A 141 -2.74 -21.94 9.52
N SER A 142 -3.38 -22.12 10.64
CA SER A 142 -4.75 -22.59 10.72
C SER A 142 -5.62 -21.54 11.39
N VAL A 143 -6.88 -21.53 11.05
CA VAL A 143 -7.86 -20.68 11.72
C VAL A 143 -8.94 -21.58 12.30
N ASP A 144 -9.24 -21.41 13.57
CA ASP A 144 -10.20 -22.24 14.27
C ASP A 144 -11.34 -21.38 14.85
N PRO A 145 -12.56 -21.63 14.38
CA PRO A 145 -12.91 -22.50 13.24
C PRO A 145 -12.47 -21.91 11.89
N SER A 146 -12.19 -22.79 10.92
CA SER A 146 -11.85 -22.37 9.54
C SER A 146 -13.04 -21.81 8.75
N GLU A 147 -14.26 -22.15 9.23
CA GLU A 147 -15.52 -21.58 8.75
C GLU A 147 -16.39 -21.19 9.94
N VAL A 148 -16.80 -19.92 9.98
CA VAL A 148 -17.75 -19.39 10.95
C VAL A 148 -19.07 -19.20 10.24
N THR A 149 -20.08 -19.97 10.63
CA THR A 149 -21.46 -19.72 10.18
C THR A 149 -22.22 -19.07 11.34
N VAL A 150 -22.76 -17.89 11.10
CA VAL A 150 -23.45 -17.09 12.11
C VAL A 150 -24.70 -16.46 11.55
N ASP A 151 -25.77 -16.46 12.35
CA ASP A 151 -26.98 -15.72 12.02
C ASP A 151 -26.73 -14.20 12.08
N PHE A 152 -27.31 -13.46 11.16
CA PHE A 152 -27.19 -12.01 11.08
C PHE A 152 -27.57 -11.29 12.38
N ALA A 153 -28.51 -11.84 13.12
CA ALA A 153 -28.90 -11.30 14.43
C ALA A 153 -27.81 -11.50 15.52
N ASP A 154 -26.85 -12.37 15.28
CA ASP A 154 -25.86 -12.82 16.24
C ASP A 154 -24.41 -12.46 15.86
N ILE A 155 -24.23 -11.67 14.81
CA ILE A 155 -22.90 -11.34 14.24
C ILE A 155 -21.91 -10.70 15.21
N TYR A 156 -22.40 -10.05 16.26
CA TYR A 156 -21.57 -9.43 17.30
C TYR A 156 -21.41 -10.30 18.56
N LYS A 157 -21.94 -11.53 18.55
CA LYS A 157 -21.73 -12.47 19.65
C LYS A 157 -20.33 -13.08 19.60
N GLU A 158 -19.86 -13.54 20.74
CA GLU A 158 -18.58 -14.23 20.89
C GLU A 158 -18.45 -15.46 19.96
N SER A 159 -19.56 -16.15 19.67
CA SER A 159 -19.62 -17.26 18.73
C SER A 159 -19.30 -16.88 17.28
N ALA A 160 -19.43 -15.61 16.92
CA ALA A 160 -19.11 -15.08 15.61
C ALA A 160 -17.61 -14.68 15.52
N SER A 161 -16.74 -15.58 15.97
CA SER A 161 -15.30 -15.31 15.95
C SER A 161 -14.49 -16.53 15.52
N ALA A 162 -13.29 -16.27 15.04
CA ALA A 162 -12.30 -17.29 14.72
C ALA A 162 -10.93 -16.88 15.26
N GLN A 163 -10.11 -17.86 15.61
CA GLN A 163 -8.79 -17.64 16.16
C GLN A 163 -7.71 -18.14 15.21
N VAL A 164 -6.81 -17.27 14.82
CA VAL A 164 -5.61 -17.64 14.06
C VAL A 164 -4.70 -18.45 14.98
N LYS A 165 -4.27 -19.59 14.49
CA LYS A 165 -3.29 -20.47 15.14
C LYS A 165 -2.11 -20.63 14.20
N THR A 166 -0.92 -20.47 14.73
CA THR A 166 0.33 -20.82 14.06
C THR A 166 0.83 -22.16 14.61
N GLU A 167 1.79 -22.76 13.93
CA GLU A 167 2.41 -23.98 14.46
C GLU A 167 2.89 -23.76 15.91
N GLU A 168 2.65 -24.75 16.77
CA GLU A 168 3.05 -24.69 18.16
C GLU A 168 4.58 -24.69 18.27
N GLY A 169 5.14 -23.55 18.61
CA GLY A 169 6.57 -23.40 18.88
C GLY A 169 6.84 -22.10 19.61
N THR A 170 7.82 -22.13 20.50
CA THR A 170 8.26 -20.97 21.29
C THR A 170 8.91 -19.86 20.44
N HIS A 171 9.06 -20.08 19.14
CA HIS A 171 9.85 -19.24 18.25
C HIS A 171 9.01 -18.34 17.32
N VAL A 172 7.70 -18.59 17.20
CA VAL A 172 6.84 -17.76 16.36
C VAL A 172 6.22 -16.63 17.19
N HIS A 173 6.58 -15.42 16.87
CA HIS A 173 6.00 -14.22 17.49
C HIS A 173 5.42 -13.30 16.41
N ILE A 174 4.09 -13.23 16.35
CA ILE A 174 3.39 -12.38 15.43
C ILE A 174 3.26 -10.99 16.02
N SER A 175 3.91 -10.02 15.41
CA SER A 175 3.85 -8.61 15.81
C SER A 175 2.60 -7.89 15.26
N LYS A 176 2.03 -8.38 14.16
CA LYS A 176 0.85 -7.76 13.54
C LYS A 176 0.04 -8.78 12.75
N TYR A 177 -1.28 -8.70 12.92
CA TYR A 177 -2.27 -9.41 12.11
C TYR A 177 -3.05 -8.40 11.28
N GLU A 178 -3.32 -8.70 10.02
CA GLU A 178 -4.07 -7.85 9.10
C GLU A 178 -5.00 -8.68 8.22
N ILE A 179 -6.17 -8.14 7.93
CA ILE A 179 -7.10 -8.64 6.91
C ILE A 179 -6.82 -7.82 5.65
N ILE A 180 -6.56 -8.47 4.50
CA ILE A 180 -5.94 -7.79 3.35
C ILE A 180 -6.74 -7.85 2.05
N GLN A 181 -7.86 -8.59 1.97
CA GLN A 181 -8.72 -8.53 0.77
C GLN A 181 -9.29 -7.11 0.61
N GLU A 182 -9.66 -6.77 -0.62
CA GLU A 182 -10.18 -5.43 -0.93
C GLU A 182 -11.66 -5.30 -0.59
N GLU A 183 -12.46 -6.31 -0.89
CA GLU A 183 -13.90 -6.29 -0.70
C GLU A 183 -14.30 -6.88 0.66
N GLY A 184 -15.08 -6.12 1.43
CA GLY A 184 -15.65 -6.55 2.70
C GLY A 184 -14.66 -6.67 3.86
N LYS A 185 -13.41 -6.24 3.71
CA LYS A 185 -12.43 -6.26 4.82
C LYS A 185 -12.84 -5.38 5.99
N GLU A 186 -13.55 -4.29 5.71
CA GLU A 186 -14.07 -3.35 6.71
C GLU A 186 -15.15 -3.97 7.61
N TYR A 187 -15.80 -5.05 7.15
CA TYR A 187 -16.80 -5.78 7.92
C TYR A 187 -16.20 -6.62 9.05
N PHE A 188 -14.89 -6.81 9.02
CA PHE A 188 -14.19 -7.67 9.98
C PHE A 188 -13.04 -6.93 10.66
N ALA A 189 -12.78 -7.32 11.90
CA ALA A 189 -11.65 -6.84 12.67
C ALA A 189 -10.79 -8.01 13.13
N ILE A 190 -9.48 -7.81 13.20
CA ILE A 190 -8.55 -8.78 13.75
C ILE A 190 -7.77 -8.15 14.91
N SER A 191 -7.74 -8.84 16.03
CA SER A 191 -7.05 -8.38 17.23
C SER A 191 -5.54 -8.58 17.14
N LYS A 192 -4.81 -8.01 18.11
CA LYS A 192 -3.36 -8.23 18.27
C LYS A 192 -3.01 -9.68 18.64
N THR A 193 -3.98 -10.47 19.04
CA THR A 193 -3.80 -11.90 19.36
C THR A 193 -4.31 -12.82 18.26
N GLY A 194 -4.68 -12.26 17.10
CA GLY A 194 -5.16 -13.03 15.96
C GLY A 194 -6.62 -13.48 16.05
N LYS A 195 -7.41 -12.92 16.98
CA LYS A 195 -8.85 -13.19 17.03
C LYS A 195 -9.57 -12.32 15.99
N ILE A 196 -10.32 -12.98 15.11
CA ILE A 196 -11.12 -12.35 14.05
C ILE A 196 -12.56 -12.28 14.52
N THR A 197 -13.18 -11.12 14.37
CA THR A 197 -14.59 -10.86 14.72
C THR A 197 -15.23 -10.00 13.65
N VAL A 198 -16.55 -9.94 13.63
CA VAL A 198 -17.25 -8.91 12.88
C VAL A 198 -16.95 -7.54 13.51
N ASN A 199 -16.75 -6.53 12.69
CA ASN A 199 -16.34 -5.19 13.12
C ASN A 199 -17.53 -4.39 13.63
N ASP A 200 -17.66 -4.26 14.94
CA ASP A 200 -18.71 -3.48 15.62
C ASP A 200 -18.56 -1.95 15.49
N LYS A 201 -17.46 -1.50 14.91
CA LYS A 201 -17.16 -0.07 14.65
C LYS A 201 -17.38 0.33 13.20
N TYR A 202 -17.81 -0.60 12.37
CA TYR A 202 -18.13 -0.29 10.98
C TYR A 202 -19.47 0.48 10.95
N GLU A 203 -19.43 1.70 10.42
CA GLU A 203 -20.61 2.59 10.37
C GLU A 203 -21.54 2.28 9.18
N GLY A 204 -21.13 1.43 8.26
CA GLY A 204 -21.91 0.99 7.12
C GLY A 204 -22.80 -0.23 7.44
N GLU A 205 -23.52 -0.70 6.42
CA GLU A 205 -24.36 -1.88 6.52
C GLU A 205 -23.57 -3.15 6.17
N ILE A 206 -23.55 -4.13 7.08
CA ILE A 206 -23.03 -5.47 6.83
C ILE A 206 -24.18 -6.30 6.26
N LEU A 207 -23.96 -6.94 5.11
CA LEU A 207 -25.00 -7.76 4.48
C LEU A 207 -24.76 -9.24 4.77
N PRO A 208 -25.84 -10.07 4.82
CA PRO A 208 -25.69 -11.51 4.78
C PRO A 208 -24.94 -11.94 3.51
N GLY A 209 -24.02 -12.90 3.66
CA GLY A 209 -23.20 -13.35 2.55
C GLY A 209 -22.04 -14.24 2.98
N LYS A 210 -21.28 -14.71 2.01
CA LYS A 210 -20.06 -15.49 2.22
C LYS A 210 -18.84 -14.59 2.01
N TYR A 211 -18.04 -14.44 3.05
CA TYR A 211 -16.82 -13.63 3.05
C TYR A 211 -15.61 -14.54 3.27
N VAL A 212 -14.71 -14.58 2.31
CA VAL A 212 -13.46 -15.34 2.40
C VAL A 212 -12.34 -14.37 2.71
N LEU A 213 -11.71 -14.53 3.87
CA LEU A 213 -10.72 -13.59 4.35
C LEU A 213 -9.30 -14.07 4.05
N ASN A 214 -8.50 -13.15 3.51
CA ASN A 214 -7.07 -13.31 3.33
C ASN A 214 -6.36 -12.60 4.47
N LEU A 215 -5.40 -13.27 5.09
CA LEU A 215 -4.67 -12.76 6.23
C LEU A 215 -3.22 -12.47 5.89
N LYS A 216 -2.69 -11.44 6.52
CA LYS A 216 -1.26 -11.15 6.52
C LYS A 216 -0.76 -11.12 7.96
N LEU A 217 0.22 -11.94 8.23
CA LEU A 217 0.89 -12.01 9.52
C LEU A 217 2.31 -11.47 9.38
N THR A 218 2.68 -10.57 10.27
CA THR A 218 4.01 -9.95 10.28
C THR A 218 4.77 -10.39 11.52
N THR A 219 6.01 -10.80 11.33
CA THR A 219 7.00 -11.09 12.38
C THR A 219 8.19 -10.16 12.21
N GLU A 220 9.19 -10.28 13.06
CA GLU A 220 10.45 -9.54 12.92
C GLU A 220 11.23 -9.96 11.66
N ALA A 221 11.10 -11.21 11.23
CA ALA A 221 11.77 -11.72 10.03
C ALA A 221 11.08 -11.32 8.71
N GLY A 222 9.83 -10.87 8.76
CA GLY A 222 9.08 -10.49 7.56
C GLY A 222 7.58 -10.64 7.71
N ALA A 223 6.88 -10.81 6.58
CA ALA A 223 5.44 -11.01 6.58
C ALA A 223 5.04 -12.14 5.62
N GLY A 224 4.09 -12.97 6.02
CA GLY A 224 3.44 -13.99 5.21
C GLY A 224 2.02 -13.58 4.85
N ILE A 225 1.59 -13.95 3.65
CA ILE A 225 0.21 -13.82 3.19
C ILE A 225 -0.40 -15.22 3.12
N TYR A 226 -1.59 -15.35 3.66
CA TYR A 226 -2.35 -16.59 3.71
C TYR A 226 -3.70 -16.35 3.07
N GLU A 227 -3.84 -16.84 1.87
CA GLU A 227 -5.06 -16.70 1.08
C GLU A 227 -6.13 -17.68 1.56
N ASN A 228 -7.40 -17.27 1.51
CA ASN A 228 -8.55 -18.07 1.90
C ASN A 228 -8.40 -18.67 3.33
N ALA A 229 -7.85 -17.88 4.25
CA ALA A 229 -7.47 -18.35 5.56
C ALA A 229 -8.68 -18.73 6.44
N VAL A 230 -9.80 -18.03 6.29
CA VAL A 230 -11.05 -18.30 6.99
C VAL A 230 -12.25 -17.83 6.18
N THR A 231 -13.35 -18.53 6.32
CA THR A 231 -14.63 -18.15 5.72
C THR A 231 -15.61 -17.71 6.80
N PHE A 232 -16.20 -16.55 6.67
CA PHE A 232 -17.36 -16.12 7.44
C PHE A 232 -18.60 -16.22 6.55
N LYS A 233 -19.57 -17.01 6.97
CA LYS A 233 -20.87 -17.15 6.34
C LYS A 233 -21.92 -16.50 7.25
N ILE A 234 -22.26 -15.25 6.93
CA ILE A 234 -23.35 -14.55 7.62
C ILE A 234 -24.66 -14.95 6.95
N ILE A 235 -25.45 -15.69 7.67
CA ILE A 235 -26.73 -16.21 7.18
C ILE A 235 -27.89 -15.43 7.79
N SER A 236 -29.00 -15.41 7.07
CA SER A 236 -30.26 -14.85 7.58
C SER A 236 -31.44 -15.45 6.87
N SER A 237 -32.59 -15.46 7.55
CA SER A 237 -33.87 -15.46 6.83
C SER A 237 -34.00 -14.20 5.95
N PRO A 238 -34.97 -14.12 5.05
CA PRO A 238 -35.24 -12.90 4.29
C PRO A 238 -35.47 -11.70 5.21
N LEU A 239 -34.71 -10.60 5.02
CA LEU A 239 -34.75 -9.40 5.89
C LEU A 239 -35.67 -8.33 5.31
N THR A 240 -35.45 -7.93 4.06
CA THR A 240 -36.28 -6.95 3.35
C THR A 240 -36.49 -7.42 1.92
N LEU A 241 -37.66 -7.09 1.36
CA LEU A 241 -38.00 -7.34 -0.03
C LEU A 241 -38.64 -6.09 -0.60
N THR A 242 -38.12 -5.60 -1.70
CA THR A 242 -38.65 -4.40 -2.36
C THR A 242 -38.76 -4.59 -3.85
N TYR A 243 -39.85 -4.16 -4.42
CA TYR A 243 -40.02 -4.00 -5.85
C TYR A 243 -39.74 -2.54 -6.22
N ASN A 244 -39.15 -2.31 -7.35
CA ASN A 244 -38.92 -0.97 -7.87
C ASN A 244 -39.44 -0.85 -9.31
N PRO A 245 -40.55 -0.09 -9.55
CA PRO A 245 -41.39 0.59 -8.53
C PRO A 245 -42.19 -0.39 -7.65
N SER A 246 -42.60 0.05 -6.46
CA SER A 246 -43.42 -0.73 -5.52
C SER A 246 -44.92 -0.71 -5.84
N SER A 247 -45.32 0.22 -6.74
CA SER A 247 -46.71 0.36 -7.19
C SER A 247 -46.74 0.71 -8.67
N VAL A 248 -47.65 0.11 -9.40
CA VAL A 248 -47.84 0.34 -10.84
C VAL A 248 -49.28 0.57 -11.19
N LYS A 249 -49.55 1.29 -12.28
CA LYS A 249 -50.86 1.41 -12.91
C LYS A 249 -50.89 0.51 -14.16
N VAL A 250 -51.93 -0.28 -14.29
CA VAL A 250 -52.13 -1.16 -15.45
C VAL A 250 -53.53 -0.92 -16.01
N GLU A 251 -53.64 -0.75 -17.32
CA GLU A 251 -54.95 -0.60 -17.95
C GLU A 251 -55.76 -1.89 -17.85
N LYS A 252 -57.09 -1.72 -17.75
CA LYS A 252 -57.98 -2.85 -17.71
C LYS A 252 -57.69 -3.82 -18.84
N ASP A 253 -57.65 -5.12 -18.48
CA ASP A 253 -57.43 -6.25 -19.36
C ASP A 253 -56.04 -6.33 -20.02
N GLU A 254 -55.13 -5.38 -19.74
CA GLU A 254 -53.75 -5.47 -20.20
C GLU A 254 -52.90 -6.37 -19.30
N ALA A 255 -51.89 -6.98 -19.91
CA ALA A 255 -50.92 -7.80 -19.19
C ALA A 255 -49.79 -6.91 -18.59
N PHE A 256 -49.24 -7.35 -17.46
CA PHE A 256 -48.12 -6.67 -16.80
C PHE A 256 -47.14 -7.70 -16.23
N THR A 257 -45.85 -7.30 -16.20
CA THR A 257 -44.79 -8.08 -15.58
C THR A 257 -43.89 -7.13 -14.75
N SER A 258 -43.70 -7.43 -13.47
CA SER A 258 -42.87 -6.62 -12.58
C SER A 258 -41.37 -6.77 -12.87
N SER A 259 -40.58 -5.87 -12.29
CA SER A 259 -39.13 -6.10 -12.10
C SER A 259 -38.88 -7.29 -11.15
N VAL A 260 -37.69 -7.85 -11.20
CA VAL A 260 -37.19 -8.77 -10.16
C VAL A 260 -37.05 -7.99 -8.86
N PRO A 261 -37.61 -8.51 -7.75
CA PRO A 261 -37.49 -7.81 -6.47
C PRO A 261 -36.05 -7.80 -5.93
N ILE A 262 -35.73 -6.77 -5.16
CA ILE A 262 -34.46 -6.65 -4.44
C ILE A 262 -34.66 -7.24 -3.05
N LEU A 263 -33.94 -8.33 -2.77
CA LEU A 263 -33.95 -8.99 -1.47
C LEU A 263 -32.67 -8.64 -0.69
N LYS A 264 -32.82 -8.27 0.58
CA LYS A 264 -31.75 -8.36 1.56
C LYS A 264 -31.93 -9.63 2.38
N GLY A 265 -30.91 -10.44 2.44
CA GLY A 265 -30.94 -11.75 3.12
C GLY A 265 -30.12 -12.78 2.37
N SER A 266 -30.01 -13.98 2.95
CA SER A 266 -29.34 -15.09 2.27
C SER A 266 -30.18 -15.60 1.08
N THR A 267 -29.49 -15.98 0.01
CA THR A 267 -30.11 -16.45 -1.23
C THR A 267 -30.10 -17.96 -1.38
N ASP A 268 -29.54 -18.70 -0.44
CA ASP A 268 -29.46 -20.17 -0.46
C ASP A 268 -30.86 -20.79 -0.41
N GLY A 269 -31.28 -21.45 -1.48
CA GLY A 269 -32.59 -22.06 -1.57
C GLY A 269 -33.77 -21.07 -1.59
N LEU A 270 -33.51 -19.87 -2.11
CA LEU A 270 -34.49 -18.78 -2.15
C LEU A 270 -35.62 -19.10 -3.09
N THR A 271 -36.87 -18.98 -2.58
CA THR A 271 -38.10 -19.10 -3.31
C THR A 271 -39.11 -18.04 -2.88
N TYR A 272 -40.04 -17.75 -3.78
CA TYR A 272 -41.07 -16.75 -3.57
C TYR A 272 -42.46 -17.33 -3.77
N LYS A 273 -43.42 -16.87 -2.99
CA LYS A 273 -44.83 -17.16 -3.19
C LYS A 273 -45.69 -15.98 -2.81
N ILE A 274 -46.84 -15.88 -3.39
CA ILE A 274 -47.89 -14.95 -2.95
C ILE A 274 -48.46 -15.48 -1.65
N LYS A 275 -48.42 -14.67 -0.58
CA LYS A 275 -49.12 -14.92 0.67
C LYS A 275 -50.59 -14.60 0.53
N SER A 276 -50.86 -13.41 0.01
CA SER A 276 -52.23 -12.92 -0.18
C SER A 276 -52.30 -11.85 -1.26
N ILE A 277 -53.43 -11.75 -1.88
CA ILE A 277 -53.78 -10.64 -2.77
C ILE A 277 -55.08 -10.04 -2.25
N SER A 278 -55.15 -8.74 -2.11
CA SER A 278 -56.33 -8.03 -1.66
C SER A 278 -56.66 -6.85 -2.59
N PRO A 279 -57.83 -6.84 -3.25
CA PRO A 279 -58.87 -7.88 -3.34
C PRO A 279 -58.39 -9.19 -3.93
N GLU A 280 -59.00 -10.31 -3.56
CA GLU A 280 -58.61 -11.63 -4.02
C GLU A 280 -58.78 -11.79 -5.55
N THR A 281 -57.80 -12.35 -6.23
CA THR A 281 -57.84 -12.65 -7.66
C THR A 281 -56.86 -13.77 -8.01
N SER A 282 -57.20 -14.54 -9.03
CA SER A 282 -56.31 -15.54 -9.62
C SER A 282 -55.53 -15.02 -10.84
N ALA A 283 -55.79 -13.78 -11.27
CA ALA A 283 -55.14 -13.18 -12.45
C ALA A 283 -53.68 -12.76 -12.19
N ILE A 284 -53.28 -12.65 -10.92
CA ILE A 284 -51.94 -12.25 -10.52
C ILE A 284 -51.21 -13.51 -10.05
N THR A 285 -50.03 -13.73 -10.59
CA THR A 285 -49.14 -14.84 -10.26
C THR A 285 -47.73 -14.34 -9.97
N ILE A 286 -46.93 -15.21 -9.35
CA ILE A 286 -45.50 -14.93 -9.06
C ILE A 286 -44.67 -16.11 -9.60
N ASP A 287 -43.54 -15.79 -10.18
CA ASP A 287 -42.52 -16.78 -10.50
C ASP A 287 -41.78 -17.17 -9.22
N GLU A 288 -41.77 -18.44 -8.90
CA GLU A 288 -41.26 -18.97 -7.64
C GLU A 288 -39.74 -18.78 -7.50
N GLN A 289 -39.01 -18.73 -8.60
CA GLN A 289 -37.54 -18.62 -8.59
C GLN A 289 -37.03 -17.20 -8.64
N THR A 290 -37.72 -16.33 -9.40
CA THR A 290 -37.28 -14.97 -9.60
C THR A 290 -38.03 -13.92 -8.75
N GLY A 291 -39.18 -14.28 -8.22
CA GLY A 291 -40.06 -13.36 -7.51
C GLY A 291 -40.79 -12.37 -8.44
N VAL A 292 -40.72 -12.55 -9.74
CA VAL A 292 -41.41 -11.70 -10.71
C VAL A 292 -42.91 -11.89 -10.62
N ILE A 293 -43.65 -10.82 -10.43
CA ILE A 293 -45.13 -10.82 -10.38
C ILE A 293 -45.65 -10.54 -11.78
N THR A 294 -46.63 -11.37 -12.22
CA THR A 294 -47.23 -11.23 -13.54
C THR A 294 -48.76 -11.10 -13.38
N LEU A 295 -49.34 -10.14 -14.07
CA LEU A 295 -50.77 -9.99 -14.28
C LEU A 295 -51.10 -10.48 -15.68
N ALA A 296 -52.00 -11.42 -15.81
CA ALA A 296 -52.45 -11.94 -17.12
C ALA A 296 -53.25 -10.87 -17.87
N GLY A 297 -53.17 -10.88 -19.20
CA GLY A 297 -54.06 -10.08 -20.04
C GLY A 297 -55.49 -10.65 -20.06
N ASN A 298 -56.47 -9.86 -20.45
CA ASN A 298 -57.90 -10.17 -20.41
C ASN A 298 -58.34 -10.71 -19.03
N ASN A 299 -57.85 -10.06 -17.98
CA ASN A 299 -57.95 -10.53 -16.60
C ASN A 299 -59.31 -10.26 -15.94
N GLY A 300 -60.17 -9.43 -16.55
CA GLY A 300 -61.50 -9.11 -16.06
C GLY A 300 -61.53 -8.32 -14.74
N LEU A 301 -60.40 -7.70 -14.34
CA LEU A 301 -60.29 -6.93 -13.12
C LEU A 301 -61.03 -5.58 -13.28
N GLU A 302 -61.63 -5.12 -12.19
CA GLU A 302 -62.44 -3.89 -12.23
C GLU A 302 -61.54 -2.66 -12.14
N ILE A 303 -61.87 -1.61 -12.89
CA ILE A 303 -61.25 -0.31 -12.87
C ILE A 303 -61.38 0.30 -11.47
N ASP A 304 -60.42 1.14 -11.06
CA ASP A 304 -60.30 1.81 -9.76
C ASP A 304 -60.06 0.87 -8.58
N ASN A 305 -59.81 -0.41 -8.85
CA ASN A 305 -59.34 -1.36 -7.82
C ASN A 305 -57.81 -1.37 -7.74
N SER A 306 -57.31 -1.40 -6.51
CA SER A 306 -55.92 -1.55 -6.18
C SER A 306 -55.68 -2.95 -5.59
N TYR A 307 -54.84 -3.74 -6.22
CA TYR A 307 -54.52 -5.11 -5.79
C TYR A 307 -53.21 -5.07 -5.02
N SER A 308 -53.29 -5.29 -3.72
CA SER A 308 -52.12 -5.37 -2.85
C SER A 308 -51.62 -6.82 -2.81
N VAL A 309 -50.44 -7.07 -3.30
CA VAL A 309 -49.80 -8.39 -3.36
C VAL A 309 -48.75 -8.50 -2.28
N VAL A 310 -49.03 -9.31 -1.28
CA VAL A 310 -48.07 -9.64 -0.22
C VAL A 310 -47.29 -10.86 -0.63
N VAL A 311 -45.97 -10.73 -0.60
CA VAL A 311 -45.07 -11.83 -0.99
C VAL A 311 -44.43 -12.41 0.26
N THR A 312 -44.35 -13.74 0.28
CA THR A 312 -43.48 -14.50 1.17
C THR A 312 -42.20 -14.86 0.44
N ALA A 313 -41.07 -14.52 0.96
CA ALA A 313 -39.81 -15.09 0.54
C ALA A 313 -39.33 -16.12 1.55
N THR A 314 -38.84 -17.26 1.04
CA THR A 314 -38.34 -18.36 1.86
C THR A 314 -36.96 -18.75 1.37
N ASN A 315 -36.03 -18.92 2.29
CA ASN A 315 -34.72 -19.50 2.02
C ASN A 315 -34.48 -20.67 3.01
N GLN A 316 -33.33 -21.32 2.95
CA GLN A 316 -33.03 -22.43 3.86
C GLN A 316 -32.97 -22.05 5.35
N TYR A 317 -32.93 -20.77 5.67
CA TYR A 317 -32.79 -20.24 7.04
C TYR A 317 -34.12 -19.70 7.60
N GLY A 318 -35.16 -19.65 6.79
CA GLY A 318 -36.49 -19.24 7.24
C GLY A 318 -37.36 -18.62 6.16
N SER A 319 -38.55 -18.23 6.60
CA SER A 319 -39.54 -17.55 5.74
C SER A 319 -39.94 -16.23 6.36
N LYS A 320 -40.22 -15.24 5.52
CA LYS A 320 -40.76 -13.97 5.94
C LYS A 320 -41.83 -13.47 4.98
N ASP A 321 -42.89 -12.99 5.58
CA ASP A 321 -43.97 -12.30 4.89
C ASP A 321 -43.68 -10.81 4.88
N PHE A 322 -43.87 -10.15 3.73
CA PHE A 322 -43.62 -8.73 3.54
C PHE A 322 -44.92 -7.95 3.49
N ASP A 323 -45.67 -8.00 4.61
CA ASP A 323 -46.97 -7.33 4.75
C ASP A 323 -46.85 -5.80 4.73
N GLU A 324 -45.72 -5.26 5.19
CA GLU A 324 -45.50 -3.80 5.27
C GLU A 324 -45.05 -3.19 3.93
N THR A 325 -44.60 -4.02 3.01
CA THR A 325 -44.08 -3.60 1.70
C THR A 325 -44.71 -4.39 0.56
N PRO A 326 -46.07 -4.40 0.45
CA PRO A 326 -46.73 -5.11 -0.63
C PRO A 326 -46.43 -4.47 -1.98
N PHE A 327 -46.44 -5.26 -3.02
CA PHE A 327 -46.47 -4.76 -4.39
C PHE A 327 -47.90 -4.38 -4.78
N VAL A 328 -48.12 -3.20 -5.33
CA VAL A 328 -49.48 -2.70 -5.61
C VAL A 328 -49.70 -2.59 -7.13
N ILE A 329 -50.78 -3.22 -7.60
CA ILE A 329 -51.24 -3.06 -8.97
C ILE A 329 -52.57 -2.30 -8.95
N ASN A 330 -52.59 -1.14 -9.55
CA ASN A 330 -53.76 -0.29 -9.69
C ASN A 330 -54.37 -0.45 -11.08
N ILE A 331 -55.59 -0.95 -11.16
CA ILE A 331 -56.27 -1.11 -12.44
C ILE A 331 -56.93 0.21 -12.80
N VAL A 332 -56.55 0.76 -13.92
CA VAL A 332 -57.05 2.03 -14.40
C VAL A 332 -57.80 1.87 -15.73
N ALA A 333 -58.70 2.79 -16.03
CA ALA A 333 -59.37 2.83 -17.31
C ALA A 333 -58.40 3.17 -18.43
N PHE A 334 -57.38 3.91 -18.10
CA PHE A 334 -56.49 4.51 -19.09
C PHE A 334 -55.17 4.94 -18.41
N ILE A 335 -54.05 4.67 -19.05
CA ILE A 335 -52.76 5.21 -18.68
C ILE A 335 -52.66 6.60 -19.28
N ASN A 336 -52.51 7.62 -18.43
CA ASN A 336 -52.43 8.99 -18.91
C ASN A 336 -51.14 9.19 -19.74
N PRO A 337 -51.27 9.74 -20.97
CA PRO A 337 -50.09 10.15 -21.69
C PRO A 337 -49.35 11.23 -20.91
N ILE A 338 -48.11 11.42 -21.25
CA ILE A 338 -47.30 12.46 -20.64
C ILE A 338 -47.78 13.82 -21.19
N THR A 339 -48.33 14.65 -20.33
CA THR A 339 -48.78 15.99 -20.67
C THR A 339 -47.81 17.05 -20.22
N LYS A 340 -46.92 16.72 -19.28
CA LYS A 340 -45.99 17.66 -18.72
C LYS A 340 -44.71 16.94 -18.30
N LEU A 341 -43.58 17.52 -18.65
CA LEU A 341 -42.26 17.14 -18.17
C LEU A 341 -41.41 18.40 -18.07
N GLN A 342 -40.94 18.73 -16.88
CA GLN A 342 -40.14 19.93 -16.66
C GLN A 342 -39.07 19.66 -15.60
N TYR A 343 -37.85 20.08 -15.88
CA TYR A 343 -36.76 20.20 -14.91
C TYR A 343 -36.41 21.66 -14.74
N ALA A 344 -36.17 22.05 -13.49
CA ALA A 344 -35.62 23.38 -13.20
C ALA A 344 -34.15 23.46 -13.63
N ASN A 345 -33.73 24.65 -14.06
CA ASN A 345 -32.31 24.93 -14.24
C ASN A 345 -31.58 24.75 -12.91
N GLN A 346 -30.41 24.12 -12.95
CA GLN A 346 -29.62 23.79 -11.78
C GLN A 346 -28.30 24.55 -11.76
N GLU A 347 -27.91 24.99 -10.58
CA GLU A 347 -26.57 25.44 -10.29
C GLU A 347 -25.95 24.53 -9.25
N LYS A 348 -24.79 23.96 -9.53
CA LYS A 348 -24.07 23.00 -8.69
C LYS A 348 -22.60 23.35 -8.60
N VAL A 349 -21.98 22.99 -7.50
CA VAL A 349 -20.57 23.26 -7.26
C VAL A 349 -19.74 22.08 -7.76
N GLN A 350 -18.65 22.36 -8.47
CA GLN A 350 -17.73 21.36 -9.00
C GLN A 350 -17.23 20.41 -7.90
N GLY A 351 -17.29 19.10 -8.15
CA GLY A 351 -16.79 18.05 -7.27
C GLY A 351 -17.68 17.71 -6.07
N VAL A 352 -18.78 18.45 -5.85
CA VAL A 352 -19.77 18.18 -4.82
C VAL A 352 -20.82 17.20 -5.32
N ALA A 353 -21.27 16.28 -4.45
CA ALA A 353 -22.38 15.40 -4.78
C ALA A 353 -23.68 16.20 -4.90
N PHE A 354 -24.54 15.81 -5.82
CA PHE A 354 -25.88 16.39 -5.93
C PHE A 354 -26.88 15.39 -6.49
N GLU A 355 -28.14 15.64 -6.15
CA GLU A 355 -29.30 14.96 -6.71
C GLU A 355 -30.45 15.95 -6.86
N PHE A 356 -31.24 15.81 -7.90
CA PHE A 356 -32.47 16.58 -8.13
C PHE A 356 -33.43 15.80 -9.03
N THR A 357 -34.72 16.04 -8.86
CA THR A 357 -35.83 15.37 -9.57
C THR A 357 -36.50 16.33 -10.54
N PRO A 358 -37.37 15.83 -11.44
CA PRO A 358 -38.24 16.70 -12.21
C PRO A 358 -39.01 17.67 -11.30
N GLU A 359 -39.12 18.92 -11.73
CA GLU A 359 -39.88 19.96 -11.01
C GLU A 359 -41.37 19.75 -11.17
N ASP A 360 -41.77 19.35 -12.36
CA ASP A 360 -43.17 19.14 -12.69
C ASP A 360 -43.27 18.03 -13.73
N VAL A 361 -44.10 17.05 -13.42
CA VAL A 361 -44.33 15.90 -14.31
C VAL A 361 -45.79 15.44 -14.16
N ASP A 362 -46.42 15.19 -15.30
CA ASP A 362 -47.77 14.66 -15.36
C ASP A 362 -47.83 13.57 -16.42
N GLY A 363 -48.31 12.41 -16.05
CA GLY A 363 -48.36 11.19 -16.81
C GLY A 363 -48.16 9.99 -15.92
N ASP A 364 -48.50 8.80 -16.41
CA ASP A 364 -48.46 7.57 -15.64
C ASP A 364 -47.34 6.64 -16.18
N GLU A 365 -46.73 5.87 -15.27
CA GLU A 365 -45.80 4.77 -15.59
C GLU A 365 -44.63 5.23 -16.49
N LEU A 366 -43.94 6.26 -16.06
CA LEU A 366 -42.86 6.89 -16.82
C LEU A 366 -41.52 6.14 -16.67
N THR A 367 -40.78 6.11 -17.79
CA THR A 367 -39.37 5.73 -17.80
C THR A 367 -38.55 6.88 -18.33
N TYR A 368 -37.41 7.16 -17.68
CA TYR A 368 -36.58 8.30 -17.97
C TYR A 368 -35.22 7.92 -18.55
N SER A 369 -34.73 8.74 -19.49
CA SER A 369 -33.40 8.57 -20.08
C SER A 369 -32.85 9.90 -20.54
N PHE A 370 -31.51 10.03 -20.61
CA PHE A 370 -30.89 11.14 -21.29
C PHE A 370 -31.03 11.03 -22.84
N VAL A 371 -31.07 12.15 -23.49
CA VAL A 371 -31.02 12.28 -24.97
C VAL A 371 -29.75 13.04 -25.31
N ASP A 372 -28.89 12.44 -26.13
CA ASP A 372 -27.65 13.05 -26.64
C ASP A 372 -26.82 13.77 -25.56
N LEU A 373 -26.58 13.07 -24.43
CA LEU A 373 -25.82 13.63 -23.30
C LEU A 373 -24.43 14.05 -23.79
N ASP A 374 -23.99 15.25 -23.39
CA ASP A 374 -22.64 15.77 -23.67
C ASP A 374 -21.59 14.74 -23.19
N SER A 375 -20.65 14.40 -24.05
CA SER A 375 -19.61 13.38 -23.75
C SER A 375 -18.78 13.70 -22.50
N ARG A 376 -18.65 14.96 -22.11
CA ARG A 376 -17.99 15.40 -20.88
C ARG A 376 -18.76 15.03 -19.61
N LEU A 377 -20.05 14.68 -19.74
CA LEU A 377 -20.94 14.26 -18.65
C LEU A 377 -21.16 12.74 -18.61
N THR A 378 -20.79 12.02 -19.68
CA THR A 378 -20.87 10.57 -19.74
C THR A 378 -20.12 9.96 -18.56
N ASP A 379 -20.70 8.94 -17.92
CA ASP A 379 -20.17 8.26 -16.71
C ASP A 379 -20.03 9.14 -15.45
N LYS A 380 -20.39 10.42 -15.54
CA LYS A 380 -20.34 11.37 -14.41
C LYS A 380 -21.72 11.74 -13.88
N LEU A 381 -22.73 11.72 -14.73
CA LEU A 381 -24.12 11.89 -14.38
C LEU A 381 -24.89 10.58 -14.50
N ASN A 382 -25.78 10.33 -13.57
CA ASN A 382 -26.72 9.25 -13.59
C ASN A 382 -28.15 9.78 -13.62
N ILE A 383 -29.06 9.07 -14.26
CA ILE A 383 -30.50 9.29 -14.18
C ILE A 383 -31.18 8.03 -13.69
N ASP A 384 -32.01 8.16 -12.67
CA ASP A 384 -32.86 7.05 -12.23
C ASP A 384 -33.98 6.84 -13.25
N PRO A 385 -34.09 5.65 -13.87
CA PRO A 385 -35.06 5.44 -14.93
C PRO A 385 -36.52 5.43 -14.47
N VAL A 386 -36.79 5.36 -13.17
CA VAL A 386 -38.14 5.32 -12.60
C VAL A 386 -38.58 6.68 -12.08
N THR A 387 -37.70 7.36 -11.39
CA THR A 387 -38.01 8.66 -10.75
C THR A 387 -37.60 9.86 -11.58
N GLY A 388 -36.73 9.68 -12.56
CA GLY A 388 -36.12 10.77 -13.30
C GLY A 388 -35.09 11.58 -12.47
N ALA A 389 -34.72 11.11 -11.28
CA ALA A 389 -33.72 11.77 -10.45
C ALA A 389 -32.35 11.76 -11.15
N ILE A 390 -31.73 12.93 -11.23
CA ILE A 390 -30.40 13.12 -11.81
C ILE A 390 -29.40 13.35 -10.70
N SER A 391 -28.31 12.59 -10.67
CA SER A 391 -27.32 12.64 -9.61
C SER A 391 -25.88 12.59 -10.12
N ALA A 392 -24.96 13.14 -9.32
CA ALA A 392 -23.52 12.98 -9.45
C ALA A 392 -22.88 12.68 -8.10
N LYS A 393 -21.87 11.82 -8.08
CA LYS A 393 -21.15 11.40 -6.86
C LYS A 393 -20.19 12.50 -6.39
N LYS A 394 -19.83 12.47 -5.11
CA LYS A 394 -18.75 13.31 -4.55
C LYS A 394 -17.44 13.04 -5.27
N GLY A 395 -16.67 14.10 -5.53
CA GLY A 395 -15.42 14.01 -6.27
C GLY A 395 -15.60 13.81 -7.78
N ASN A 396 -16.81 14.02 -8.30
CA ASN A 396 -17.05 13.99 -9.75
C ASN A 396 -16.12 14.99 -10.46
N SER A 397 -15.68 14.61 -11.65
CA SER A 397 -14.77 15.41 -12.47
C SER A 397 -15.50 16.25 -13.53
N ILE A 398 -16.72 16.68 -13.23
CA ILE A 398 -17.49 17.54 -14.14
C ILE A 398 -16.80 18.91 -14.22
N GLU A 399 -16.52 19.37 -15.42
CA GLU A 399 -15.84 20.64 -15.66
C GLU A 399 -16.77 21.84 -15.40
N VAL A 400 -16.17 22.95 -15.00
CA VAL A 400 -16.87 24.23 -14.84
C VAL A 400 -17.38 24.72 -16.19
N ALA A 401 -18.65 24.63 -16.38
CA ALA A 401 -19.34 25.05 -17.62
C ALA A 401 -20.85 25.04 -17.41
N THR A 402 -21.57 25.63 -18.36
CA THR A 402 -23.01 25.47 -18.46
C THR A 402 -23.31 24.40 -19.50
N TYR A 403 -24.00 23.36 -19.09
CA TYR A 403 -24.41 22.25 -19.92
C TYR A 403 -25.91 22.35 -20.21
N THR A 404 -26.28 22.04 -21.46
CA THR A 404 -27.69 21.86 -21.84
C THR A 404 -27.98 20.35 -21.78
N ILE A 405 -28.93 19.94 -20.93
CA ILE A 405 -29.29 18.53 -20.73
C ILE A 405 -30.73 18.36 -21.24
N THR A 406 -30.93 17.32 -22.01
CA THR A 406 -32.24 16.89 -22.48
C THR A 406 -32.58 15.54 -21.88
N VAL A 407 -33.71 15.47 -21.20
CA VAL A 407 -34.27 14.24 -20.66
C VAL A 407 -35.52 13.87 -21.45
N LYS A 408 -35.63 12.58 -21.75
CA LYS A 408 -36.84 11.99 -22.29
C LYS A 408 -37.54 11.18 -21.23
N ALA A 409 -38.82 11.43 -21.03
CA ALA A 409 -39.75 10.55 -20.36
C ALA A 409 -40.64 9.84 -21.38
N LYS A 410 -40.88 8.57 -21.16
CA LYS A 410 -41.69 7.72 -22.06
C LYS A 410 -42.58 6.78 -21.26
N ASN A 411 -43.82 6.60 -21.70
CA ASN A 411 -44.68 5.50 -21.32
C ASN A 411 -45.22 4.78 -22.57
N ASN A 412 -46.17 3.88 -22.43
CA ASN A 412 -46.75 3.14 -23.56
C ASN A 412 -47.70 3.97 -24.42
N LYS A 413 -48.03 5.21 -24.02
CA LYS A 413 -48.97 6.11 -24.73
C LYS A 413 -48.25 7.25 -25.44
N SER A 414 -47.18 7.75 -24.87
CA SER A 414 -46.50 8.96 -25.38
C SER A 414 -45.04 9.02 -24.90
N GLU A 415 -44.34 9.98 -25.52
CA GLU A 415 -43.03 10.40 -25.03
C GLU A 415 -42.95 11.93 -25.05
N GLN A 416 -42.23 12.48 -24.10
CA GLN A 416 -41.90 13.90 -24.03
C GLN A 416 -40.44 14.13 -23.65
N THR A 417 -39.94 15.26 -24.04
CA THR A 417 -38.60 15.72 -23.69
C THR A 417 -38.64 17.05 -22.95
N ALA A 418 -37.78 17.16 -21.95
CA ALA A 418 -37.52 18.44 -21.29
C ALA A 418 -36.04 18.78 -21.39
N THR A 419 -35.78 20.06 -21.63
CA THR A 419 -34.42 20.59 -21.75
C THR A 419 -34.24 21.65 -20.66
N PHE A 420 -33.13 21.57 -19.96
CA PHE A 420 -32.75 22.49 -18.89
C PHE A 420 -31.24 22.74 -18.92
N THR A 421 -30.79 23.73 -18.15
CA THR A 421 -29.36 24.02 -18.03
C THR A 421 -28.84 23.54 -16.67
N LEU A 422 -27.69 22.87 -16.67
CA LEU A 422 -26.89 22.54 -15.50
C LEU A 422 -25.64 23.43 -15.52
N ASN A 423 -25.61 24.43 -14.63
CA ASN A 423 -24.46 25.31 -14.48
C ASN A 423 -23.55 24.76 -13.38
N ILE A 424 -22.36 24.32 -13.75
CA ILE A 424 -21.33 23.90 -12.78
C ILE A 424 -20.42 25.10 -12.51
N THR A 425 -20.46 25.58 -11.27
CA THR A 425 -19.65 26.70 -10.82
C THR A 425 -18.35 26.19 -10.19
N LYS A 426 -17.31 27.04 -10.20
CA LYS A 426 -16.06 26.73 -9.54
C LYS A 426 -16.28 26.56 -8.04
N ASN A 427 -15.73 25.50 -7.47
CA ASN A 427 -15.75 25.35 -6.02
C ASN A 427 -14.98 26.52 -5.37
N PRO A 428 -15.62 27.32 -4.49
CA PRO A 428 -14.97 28.47 -3.87
C PRO A 428 -13.76 28.12 -3.02
N ASN A 429 -13.64 26.84 -2.59
CA ASN A 429 -12.50 26.32 -1.85
C ASN A 429 -11.40 25.75 -2.76
N SER A 430 -11.59 25.78 -4.09
CA SER A 430 -10.61 25.23 -5.01
C SER A 430 -9.36 26.09 -5.08
N PHE A 431 -8.23 25.41 -5.11
CA PHE A 431 -6.91 25.99 -5.31
C PHE A 431 -6.06 25.06 -6.18
N THR A 432 -5.03 25.60 -6.83
CA THR A 432 -4.27 24.86 -7.82
C THR A 432 -2.96 24.30 -7.30
N PHE A 433 -2.29 24.98 -6.38
CA PHE A 433 -0.96 24.60 -5.92
C PHE A 433 -0.69 24.86 -4.45
N ILE A 434 0.24 24.09 -3.91
CA ILE A 434 0.99 24.34 -2.68
C ILE A 434 2.47 24.25 -3.01
N ARG A 435 3.27 25.22 -2.60
CA ARG A 435 4.71 25.27 -2.84
C ARG A 435 5.44 25.88 -1.69
N TYR A 436 6.65 25.39 -1.44
CA TYR A 436 7.54 25.91 -0.39
C TYR A 436 8.73 26.67 -0.95
N GLY A 437 8.85 26.79 -2.28
CA GLY A 437 10.05 27.25 -2.94
C GLY A 437 11.04 26.11 -3.14
N ASN A 438 12.14 26.38 -3.82
CA ASN A 438 13.07 25.34 -4.22
C ASN A 438 14.50 25.91 -4.19
N ASN A 439 15.28 25.55 -3.15
CA ASN A 439 16.64 26.06 -3.01
C ASN A 439 17.65 25.35 -3.94
N LEU A 440 17.23 24.29 -4.65
CA LEU A 440 18.02 23.70 -5.74
C LEU A 440 17.82 24.42 -7.07
N GLY A 441 16.98 25.46 -7.12
CA GLY A 441 16.72 26.23 -8.34
C GLY A 441 15.83 25.52 -9.37
N LEU A 442 15.25 24.38 -9.01
CA LEU A 442 14.32 23.65 -9.87
C LEU A 442 12.93 24.27 -9.77
N THR A 443 12.22 24.36 -10.89
CA THR A 443 10.88 24.90 -10.94
C THR A 443 9.84 23.79 -11.10
N PRO A 444 8.62 24.03 -10.67
CA PRO A 444 7.56 23.04 -10.83
C PRO A 444 7.15 22.78 -12.29
N GLU A 445 7.34 23.78 -13.11
CA GLU A 445 7.16 23.68 -14.57
C GLU A 445 8.16 22.68 -15.19
N GLU A 446 9.28 22.45 -14.49
CA GLU A 446 10.28 21.45 -14.86
C GLU A 446 9.95 20.06 -14.30
N ASN A 447 8.76 19.87 -13.74
CA ASN A 447 8.24 18.58 -13.25
C ASN A 447 8.94 18.03 -12.00
N TYR A 448 9.52 18.89 -11.20
CA TYR A 448 10.10 18.53 -9.92
C TYR A 448 9.26 19.11 -8.78
N ALA A 449 9.06 18.30 -7.75
CA ALA A 449 8.56 18.81 -6.48
C ALA A 449 9.57 19.71 -5.81
N ASP A 450 9.15 20.43 -4.78
CA ASP A 450 10.05 21.28 -3.99
C ASP A 450 11.16 20.44 -3.38
N GLN A 451 12.41 20.81 -3.65
CA GLN A 451 13.60 20.09 -3.25
C GLN A 451 14.56 21.00 -2.51
N PHE A 452 14.99 20.56 -1.34
CA PHE A 452 15.84 21.31 -0.45
C PHE A 452 17.11 20.55 -0.14
N ASP A 453 18.23 21.24 -0.18
CA ASP A 453 19.55 20.73 0.09
C ASP A 453 20.12 21.42 1.35
N TYR A 454 20.55 20.59 2.30
CA TYR A 454 21.09 21.05 3.57
C TYR A 454 22.44 20.40 3.84
N ASP A 455 23.47 21.20 3.97
CA ASP A 455 24.83 20.76 4.26
C ASP A 455 25.09 20.52 5.75
N LYS A 456 24.25 21.04 6.64
CA LYS A 456 24.38 20.90 8.09
C LYS A 456 23.05 20.67 8.78
N LYS A 457 23.07 19.80 9.79
CA LYS A 457 21.90 19.51 10.63
C LYS A 457 21.38 20.78 11.33
N ALA A 458 22.24 21.67 11.78
CA ALA A 458 21.85 22.93 12.43
C ALA A 458 21.10 23.84 11.46
N THR A 459 21.56 23.96 10.21
CA THR A 459 20.86 24.71 9.16
C THR A 459 19.47 24.15 8.90
N PHE A 460 19.35 22.81 8.82
CA PHE A 460 18.08 22.15 8.65
C PHE A 460 17.08 22.45 9.79
N ILE A 461 17.51 22.37 11.05
CA ILE A 461 16.67 22.65 12.23
C ILE A 461 16.24 24.12 12.27
N ALA A 462 17.14 25.04 11.89
CA ALA A 462 16.85 26.47 11.89
C ALA A 462 16.01 26.95 10.71
N SER A 463 15.90 26.13 9.66
CA SER A 463 15.16 26.49 8.46
C SER A 463 13.66 26.42 8.70
N LYS A 464 12.95 27.36 8.11
CA LYS A 464 11.51 27.41 8.06
C LYS A 464 11.05 27.43 6.62
N LEU A 465 10.19 26.50 6.26
CA LEU A 465 9.64 26.41 4.92
C LEU A 465 8.24 27.02 4.93
N VAL A 466 8.05 28.13 4.22
CA VAL A 466 6.78 28.87 4.17
C VAL A 466 6.04 28.54 2.89
N ALA A 467 4.80 28.09 3.03
CA ALA A 467 3.97 27.76 1.90
C ALA A 467 3.64 29.00 1.03
N LYS A 468 3.70 28.80 -0.29
CA LYS A 468 3.08 29.68 -1.28
C LYS A 468 1.92 28.92 -1.88
N THR A 469 0.76 29.57 -1.97
CA THR A 469 -0.46 28.96 -2.49
C THR A 469 -1.31 30.00 -3.21
N ASP A 470 -2.28 29.53 -3.97
CA ASP A 470 -3.38 30.33 -4.49
C ASP A 470 -4.71 30.07 -3.74
N ILE A 471 -4.61 29.61 -2.49
CA ILE A 471 -5.76 29.43 -1.60
C ILE A 471 -6.41 30.81 -1.37
N PRO A 472 -7.72 30.93 -1.53
CA PRO A 472 -8.43 32.18 -1.25
C PRO A 472 -8.25 32.63 0.20
N GLU A 473 -7.88 33.89 0.42
CA GLU A 473 -7.52 34.44 1.73
C GLU A 473 -8.67 34.38 2.77
N ASP A 474 -9.90 34.39 2.29
CA ASP A 474 -11.11 34.41 3.12
C ASP A 474 -11.59 32.99 3.51
N ARG A 475 -10.85 31.93 3.15
CA ARG A 475 -11.26 30.57 3.40
C ARG A 475 -10.51 29.95 4.58
N PRO A 476 -11.21 29.19 5.45
CA PRO A 476 -10.55 28.43 6.49
C PRO A 476 -9.68 27.32 5.88
N VAL A 477 -8.46 27.21 6.36
CA VAL A 477 -7.49 26.20 5.89
C VAL A 477 -7.02 25.37 7.06
N LYS A 478 -7.07 24.05 6.89
CA LYS A 478 -6.49 23.10 7.83
C LYS A 478 -5.24 22.49 7.19
N TRP A 479 -4.11 22.69 7.82
CA TRP A 479 -2.84 22.11 7.39
C TRP A 479 -2.52 20.84 8.17
N SER A 480 -1.95 19.86 7.48
CA SER A 480 -1.39 18.66 8.10
C SER A 480 -0.11 18.23 7.39
N ILE A 481 0.75 17.54 8.12
CA ILE A 481 2.03 17.05 7.63
C ILE A 481 2.21 15.60 8.04
N VAL A 482 2.67 14.77 7.11
CA VAL A 482 3.07 13.40 7.36
C VAL A 482 4.55 13.26 7.05
N VAL A 483 5.33 12.93 8.08
CA VAL A 483 6.75 12.60 7.94
C VAL A 483 6.86 11.09 7.80
N LYS A 484 7.43 10.61 6.71
CA LYS A 484 7.60 9.18 6.52
C LYS A 484 8.67 8.61 7.45
N LYS A 485 8.29 7.57 8.20
CA LYS A 485 9.19 6.80 9.04
C LYS A 485 10.33 6.26 8.17
N ASN A 486 11.54 6.38 8.59
CA ASN A 486 12.77 6.00 7.89
C ASN A 486 13.36 7.04 6.92
N THR A 487 12.73 8.17 6.69
CA THR A 487 13.27 9.23 5.83
C THR A 487 13.71 10.46 6.63
N VAL A 488 12.85 11.01 7.48
CA VAL A 488 13.18 12.01 8.50
C VAL A 488 12.78 11.48 9.84
N GLY A 489 13.65 11.50 10.83
CA GLY A 489 13.27 11.22 12.21
C GLY A 489 12.46 12.38 12.79
N GLY A 490 11.24 12.11 13.14
CA GLY A 490 10.39 12.64 14.21
C GLY A 490 9.94 14.04 14.07
N ASN A 491 10.29 15.15 14.16
CA ASN A 491 9.62 16.34 14.68
C ASN A 491 9.46 17.49 13.67
N ALA A 492 9.00 17.20 12.45
CA ALA A 492 8.49 18.24 11.59
C ALA A 492 7.06 18.60 12.02
N THR A 493 6.79 19.87 12.23
CA THR A 493 5.48 20.42 12.54
C THR A 493 5.04 21.39 11.45
N ILE A 494 3.75 21.58 11.31
CA ILE A 494 3.18 22.55 10.39
C ILE A 494 2.26 23.50 11.14
N SER A 495 2.43 24.79 10.91
CA SER A 495 1.59 25.82 11.51
C SER A 495 0.26 25.97 10.78
N GLN A 496 -0.64 26.76 11.34
CA GLN A 496 -1.91 27.14 10.70
C GLN A 496 -1.73 27.95 9.41
N ASN A 497 -0.56 28.49 9.18
CA ASN A 497 -0.22 29.22 7.96
C ASN A 497 0.58 28.38 6.96
N GLY A 498 0.65 27.06 7.17
CA GLY A 498 1.41 26.17 6.29
C GLY A 498 2.93 26.28 6.46
N GLU A 499 3.44 26.89 7.53
CA GLU A 499 4.87 26.96 7.80
C GLU A 499 5.35 25.65 8.41
N ILE A 500 6.31 24.99 7.79
CA ILE A 500 6.97 23.78 8.29
C ILE A 500 8.16 24.19 9.16
N SER A 501 8.25 23.62 10.35
CA SER A 501 9.34 23.80 11.30
C SER A 501 9.87 22.45 11.77
N PHE A 502 11.15 22.43 12.13
CA PHE A 502 11.85 21.24 12.62
C PHE A 502 12.41 21.52 14.01
N GLU A 503 11.90 20.83 15.04
CA GLU A 503 12.38 21.00 16.42
C GLU A 503 13.64 20.19 16.71
N SER A 504 13.68 18.96 16.24
CA SER A 504 14.87 18.13 16.25
C SER A 504 14.84 17.17 15.09
N ALA A 505 15.89 17.08 14.31
CA ALA A 505 15.99 16.08 13.26
C ALA A 505 16.85 14.93 13.77
N THR A 506 16.23 13.83 14.19
CA THR A 506 16.90 12.54 14.14
C THR A 506 16.86 12.07 12.69
N TRP A 507 17.94 12.20 12.06
CA TRP A 507 18.08 11.90 10.65
C TRP A 507 18.35 10.42 10.46
N ASN A 508 17.59 9.77 9.63
CA ASN A 508 17.94 8.41 9.25
C ASN A 508 19.15 8.47 8.30
N SER A 509 20.32 8.19 8.84
CA SER A 509 21.60 8.22 8.11
C SER A 509 21.65 7.26 6.91
N LYS A 510 20.73 6.27 6.85
CA LYS A 510 20.71 5.33 5.74
C LYS A 510 20.32 5.94 4.40
N HIS A 511 19.42 6.91 4.41
CA HIS A 511 18.85 7.41 3.17
C HIS A 511 19.36 8.81 2.80
N GLY A 512 19.92 9.54 3.75
CA GLY A 512 20.43 10.90 3.52
C GLY A 512 19.40 11.89 3.02
N CYS A 513 18.12 11.58 3.16
CA CYS A 513 17.02 12.43 2.69
C CYS A 513 15.78 12.29 3.55
N GLY A 514 14.89 13.25 3.43
CA GLY A 514 13.56 13.25 4.02
C GLY A 514 12.48 13.45 2.97
N VAL A 515 11.32 12.86 3.22
CA VAL A 515 10.12 13.07 2.41
C VAL A 515 8.99 13.44 3.33
N LEU A 516 8.42 14.60 3.09
CA LEU A 516 7.25 15.12 3.78
C LEU A 516 6.08 15.12 2.81
N PHE A 517 4.89 14.77 3.31
CA PHE A 517 3.64 14.99 2.58
C PHE A 517 2.86 16.06 3.32
N VAL A 518 2.66 17.19 2.65
CA VAL A 518 1.91 18.32 3.20
C VAL A 518 0.54 18.34 2.56
N THR A 519 -0.48 18.39 3.40
CA THR A 519 -1.87 18.50 2.96
C THR A 519 -2.48 19.80 3.46
N ALA A 520 -3.05 20.56 2.55
CA ALA A 520 -3.98 21.65 2.87
C ALA A 520 -5.40 21.20 2.56
N THR A 521 -6.29 21.39 3.51
CA THR A 521 -7.74 21.22 3.34
C THR A 521 -8.39 22.57 3.51
N VAL A 522 -9.05 23.05 2.46
CA VAL A 522 -9.71 24.36 2.38
C VAL A 522 -11.21 24.17 2.47
N GLY A 523 -11.86 24.91 3.35
CA GLY A 523 -13.29 24.79 3.61
C GLY A 523 -13.63 23.61 4.51
N GLU A 524 -14.94 23.40 4.68
CA GLU A 524 -15.52 22.33 5.51
C GLU A 524 -16.64 21.62 4.78
N GLY A 525 -17.02 20.44 5.27
CA GLY A 525 -18.14 19.66 4.76
C GLY A 525 -17.94 19.14 3.34
N GLU A 526 -18.99 19.15 2.55
CA GLU A 526 -19.01 18.57 1.20
C GLU A 526 -18.20 19.37 0.17
N GLU A 527 -18.07 20.68 0.39
CA GLU A 527 -17.33 21.58 -0.49
C GLU A 527 -15.82 21.65 -0.16
N ALA A 528 -15.38 20.95 0.88
CA ALA A 528 -13.95 20.96 1.24
C ALA A 528 -13.07 20.38 0.13
N VAL A 529 -11.97 21.06 -0.16
CA VAL A 529 -10.98 20.67 -1.16
C VAL A 529 -9.65 20.40 -0.46
N SER A 530 -9.09 19.22 -0.68
CA SER A 530 -7.78 18.83 -0.14
C SER A 530 -6.78 18.60 -1.26
N LYS A 531 -5.55 19.09 -1.07
CA LYS A 531 -4.39 18.73 -1.91
C LYS A 531 -3.23 18.32 -1.04
N THR A 532 -2.56 17.28 -1.48
CA THR A 532 -1.33 16.78 -0.86
C THR A 532 -0.17 16.92 -1.83
N VAL A 533 0.93 17.49 -1.36
CA VAL A 533 2.15 17.65 -2.15
C VAL A 533 3.34 17.06 -1.42
N PRO A 534 4.30 16.43 -2.12
CA PRO A 534 5.55 16.01 -1.53
C PRO A 534 6.53 17.20 -1.43
N VAL A 535 7.31 17.20 -0.35
CA VAL A 535 8.46 18.08 -0.15
C VAL A 535 9.66 17.18 0.12
N PHE A 536 10.73 17.35 -0.64
CA PHE A 536 11.92 16.52 -0.59
C PHE A 536 13.07 17.27 0.06
N LEU A 537 13.74 16.60 0.98
CA LEU A 537 14.87 17.16 1.74
C LEU A 537 16.07 16.25 1.56
N ARG A 538 17.24 16.78 1.24
CA ARG A 538 18.49 16.04 1.17
C ARG A 538 19.49 16.60 2.17
N PHE A 539 20.17 15.72 2.90
CA PHE A 539 21.36 16.07 3.64
C PHE A 539 22.59 15.91 2.76
N ASN A 540 23.21 17.01 2.52
CA ASN A 540 24.41 17.13 1.73
C ASN A 540 25.64 17.07 2.64
N ASN A 541 25.95 15.89 3.16
CA ASN A 541 27.10 15.68 4.00
C ASN A 541 28.12 14.77 3.30
N ALA A 542 29.35 15.25 3.19
CA ALA A 542 30.46 14.40 2.78
C ALA A 542 30.58 13.19 3.73
N GLN A 543 30.70 12.02 3.16
CA GLN A 543 30.77 10.76 3.87
C GLN A 543 32.25 10.37 4.02
N LYS A 544 32.66 10.08 5.25
CA LYS A 544 34.03 9.63 5.51
C LYS A 544 34.23 8.23 4.96
N VAL A 545 35.28 8.04 4.19
CA VAL A 545 35.70 6.71 3.74
C VAL A 545 36.40 6.01 4.88
N VAL A 546 35.90 4.85 5.30
CA VAL A 546 36.40 4.11 6.46
C VAL A 546 37.88 3.76 6.28
N ASN A 547 38.63 3.87 7.37
CA ASN A 547 40.08 3.66 7.44
C ASN A 547 40.94 4.59 6.56
N THR A 548 40.37 5.70 6.11
CA THR A 548 41.09 6.76 5.39
C THR A 548 40.76 8.12 5.97
N ASP A 549 41.54 9.13 5.60
CA ASP A 549 41.22 10.55 5.88
C ASP A 549 40.35 11.18 4.78
N HIS A 550 40.01 10.41 3.75
CA HIS A 550 39.23 10.87 2.61
C HIS A 550 37.74 11.01 2.96
N SER A 551 37.13 12.03 2.38
CA SER A 551 35.69 12.25 2.41
C SER A 551 35.14 12.35 1.00
N VAL A 552 33.98 11.73 0.78
CA VAL A 552 33.30 11.70 -0.53
C VAL A 552 31.89 12.24 -0.40
N LEU A 553 31.51 13.09 -1.34
CA LEU A 553 30.14 13.56 -1.49
C LEU A 553 29.64 13.19 -2.88
N ILE A 554 28.50 12.52 -2.94
CA ILE A 554 27.83 12.08 -4.16
C ILE A 554 26.44 12.70 -4.21
N GLU A 555 26.15 13.46 -5.26
CA GLU A 555 24.93 14.26 -5.34
C GLU A 555 24.25 14.12 -6.70
N TYR A 556 23.07 13.55 -6.69
CA TYR A 556 22.15 13.69 -7.80
C TYR A 556 21.41 15.03 -7.69
N THR A 557 21.38 15.82 -8.75
CA THR A 557 20.64 17.09 -8.79
C THR A 557 19.90 17.21 -10.12
N PRO A 558 18.56 17.11 -10.11
CA PRO A 558 17.67 16.86 -8.97
C PRO A 558 17.86 15.46 -8.38
N PHE A 559 17.63 15.31 -7.08
CA PHE A 559 17.64 13.99 -6.44
C PHE A 559 16.25 13.33 -6.41
N ALA A 560 15.21 14.07 -6.75
CA ALA A 560 13.86 13.58 -6.95
C ALA A 560 13.39 13.97 -8.36
N VAL A 561 12.99 12.98 -9.15
CA VAL A 561 12.61 13.16 -10.55
C VAL A 561 11.21 12.60 -10.79
N LYS A 562 10.36 13.41 -11.43
CA LYS A 562 9.03 12.98 -11.86
C LYS A 562 9.10 12.29 -13.21
N ILE A 563 8.52 11.10 -13.32
CA ILE A 563 8.62 10.25 -14.51
C ILE A 563 7.25 9.63 -14.81
N ASN A 564 6.88 9.66 -16.08
CA ASN A 564 5.76 8.84 -16.57
C ASN A 564 6.24 7.38 -16.72
N PRO A 565 5.67 6.42 -16.00
CA PRO A 565 6.14 5.03 -16.01
C PRO A 565 5.96 4.33 -17.37
N ALA A 566 5.04 4.80 -18.21
CA ALA A 566 4.87 4.27 -19.56
C ALA A 566 5.97 4.73 -20.51
N LYS A 567 6.45 5.96 -20.34
CA LYS A 567 7.46 6.59 -21.21
C LYS A 567 8.89 6.35 -20.71
N GLY A 568 9.07 6.07 -19.42
CA GLY A 568 10.39 6.03 -18.80
C GLY A 568 11.07 7.40 -18.72
N GLY A 569 12.35 7.40 -18.42
CA GLY A 569 13.10 8.65 -18.33
C GLY A 569 14.54 8.41 -17.85
N THR A 570 15.34 9.48 -17.84
CA THR A 570 16.74 9.42 -17.42
C THR A 570 16.97 10.36 -16.24
N ILE A 571 17.67 9.87 -15.23
CA ILE A 571 18.16 10.66 -14.11
C ILE A 571 19.62 10.97 -14.41
N ALA A 572 19.95 12.25 -14.42
CA ALA A 572 21.30 12.73 -14.77
C ALA A 572 22.37 12.15 -13.84
N ALA A 573 23.58 12.06 -14.34
CA ALA A 573 24.75 11.65 -13.58
C ALA A 573 24.93 12.51 -12.32
N PRO A 574 25.36 11.91 -11.19
CA PRO A 574 25.65 12.69 -9.99
C PRO A 574 26.96 13.47 -10.12
N THR A 575 27.09 14.52 -9.37
CA THR A 575 28.41 15.10 -9.09
C THR A 575 29.07 14.34 -7.97
N ILE A 576 30.35 14.08 -8.10
CA ILE A 576 31.16 13.40 -7.10
C ILE A 576 32.34 14.29 -6.72
N THR A 577 32.54 14.52 -5.43
CA THR A 577 33.72 15.20 -4.92
C THR A 577 34.48 14.29 -3.95
N LEU A 578 35.80 14.33 -4.03
CA LEU A 578 36.72 13.67 -3.09
C LEU A 578 37.50 14.77 -2.39
N ASP A 579 37.43 14.82 -1.07
CA ASP A 579 38.06 15.86 -0.24
C ASP A 579 37.73 17.29 -0.72
N GLY A 580 36.48 17.49 -1.16
CA GLY A 580 35.99 18.76 -1.66
C GLY A 580 36.38 19.08 -3.11
N SER A 581 37.16 18.23 -3.78
CA SER A 581 37.55 18.45 -5.17
C SER A 581 36.73 17.57 -6.11
N PRO A 582 36.26 18.07 -7.26
CA PRO A 582 35.52 17.30 -8.23
C PRO A 582 36.30 16.08 -8.72
N VAL A 583 35.66 14.92 -8.79
CA VAL A 583 36.19 13.69 -9.37
C VAL A 583 35.80 13.63 -10.83
N THR A 584 36.82 13.63 -11.70
CA THR A 584 36.62 13.52 -13.16
C THR A 584 36.86 12.10 -13.69
N ASP A 585 37.53 11.25 -12.89
CA ASP A 585 37.77 9.85 -13.20
C ASP A 585 36.96 8.94 -12.28
N ASN A 586 35.84 8.46 -12.80
CA ASN A 586 34.91 7.61 -12.07
C ASN A 586 35.41 6.17 -11.89
N THR A 587 36.56 5.81 -12.47
CA THR A 587 37.12 4.43 -12.37
C THR A 587 37.48 4.03 -10.94
N LYS A 588 37.56 5.01 -10.03
CA LYS A 588 37.79 4.77 -8.60
C LYS A 588 36.54 4.38 -7.83
N PHE A 589 35.37 4.55 -8.42
CA PHE A 589 34.10 4.25 -7.80
C PHE A 589 33.43 3.07 -8.50
N LEU A 590 32.86 2.16 -7.73
CA LEU A 590 32.08 1.04 -8.22
C LEU A 590 30.72 1.07 -7.58
N MET A 591 29.70 0.75 -8.36
CA MET A 591 28.37 0.49 -7.81
C MET A 591 28.43 -0.72 -6.88
N ASP A 592 27.87 -0.57 -5.69
CA ASP A 592 27.67 -1.71 -4.81
C ASP A 592 26.41 -2.46 -5.22
N TYR A 593 26.55 -3.34 -6.21
CA TYR A 593 25.44 -4.14 -6.74
C TYR A 593 24.82 -5.12 -5.73
N ARG A 594 25.42 -5.29 -4.56
CA ARG A 594 24.89 -6.11 -3.48
C ARG A 594 23.90 -5.34 -2.61
N ARG A 595 23.81 -4.04 -2.81
CA ARG A 595 22.97 -3.12 -2.06
C ARG A 595 22.09 -2.37 -3.00
N ASP A 596 21.24 -3.12 -3.58
CA ASP A 596 20.27 -2.63 -4.52
C ASP A 596 19.62 -1.35 -4.08
N LEU A 597 19.20 -0.57 -5.06
CA LEU A 597 18.26 0.49 -4.88
C LEU A 597 17.08 -0.03 -4.05
N GLU A 598 17.09 0.25 -2.75
CA GLU A 598 15.95 -0.03 -1.90
C GLU A 598 14.87 1.00 -2.23
N PHE A 599 13.86 0.59 -2.96
CA PHE A 599 12.71 1.44 -3.22
C PHE A 599 11.64 1.23 -2.17
N TYR A 600 11.15 2.35 -1.64
CA TYR A 600 10.00 2.40 -0.75
C TYR A 600 8.90 3.17 -1.45
N SER A 601 7.72 2.60 -1.56
CA SER A 601 6.55 3.38 -1.94
C SER A 601 6.13 4.25 -0.75
N LEU A 602 6.04 5.55 -0.97
CA LEU A 602 5.68 6.53 0.05
C LEU A 602 4.26 7.07 -0.14
N THR A 603 3.49 6.54 -1.08
CA THR A 603 2.12 6.97 -1.28
C THR A 603 1.17 6.40 -0.25
N ASN A 604 0.06 7.09 0.00
CA ASN A 604 -0.91 6.71 1.02
C ASN A 604 -1.59 5.35 0.79
N ASN A 605 -1.66 4.91 -0.47
CA ASN A 605 -2.30 3.65 -0.84
C ASN A 605 -1.40 2.42 -0.64
N HIS A 606 -0.12 2.65 -0.41
CA HIS A 606 0.86 1.59 -0.26
C HIS A 606 1.56 1.78 1.08
N LYS A 607 0.96 1.22 2.10
CA LYS A 607 1.47 1.25 3.46
C LYS A 607 2.91 0.74 3.49
N ASP A 608 3.86 1.66 3.59
CA ASP A 608 5.26 1.42 3.92
C ASP A 608 5.89 0.17 3.27
N GLY A 609 5.63 -0.02 1.97
CA GLY A 609 6.12 -1.17 1.25
C GLY A 609 7.64 -1.12 1.08
N ASN A 610 8.36 -1.72 2.03
CA ASN A 610 9.70 -2.17 1.76
C ASN A 610 9.64 -3.16 0.60
N ALA A 611 10.47 -3.00 -0.41
CA ALA A 611 10.60 -3.94 -1.52
C ALA A 611 10.78 -5.40 -1.09
N ASN A 612 11.25 -5.60 0.13
CA ASN A 612 11.45 -6.90 0.75
C ASN A 612 10.23 -7.41 1.53
N ALA A 613 9.22 -6.59 1.77
CA ALA A 613 8.02 -7.04 2.44
C ALA A 613 7.10 -7.78 1.46
N SER A 614 6.71 -8.99 1.80
CA SER A 614 5.69 -9.74 1.06
C SER A 614 4.42 -8.91 0.92
N GLY A 615 3.83 -8.89 -0.27
CA GLY A 615 2.62 -8.11 -0.56
C GLY A 615 2.82 -6.59 -0.67
N SER A 616 4.05 -6.07 -0.59
CA SER A 616 4.30 -4.67 -0.88
C SER A 616 4.19 -4.40 -2.38
N LEU A 617 3.83 -3.16 -2.75
CA LEU A 617 3.80 -2.76 -4.16
C LEU A 617 5.14 -3.03 -4.84
N MET A 618 6.25 -2.68 -4.21
CA MET A 618 7.57 -2.91 -4.78
C MET A 618 7.84 -4.39 -4.99
N ARG A 619 7.40 -5.24 -4.06
CA ARG A 619 7.52 -6.69 -4.21
C ARG A 619 6.69 -7.19 -5.38
N ASN A 620 5.45 -6.74 -5.50
CA ASN A 620 4.56 -7.12 -6.59
C ASN A 620 5.10 -6.66 -7.95
N LEU A 621 5.63 -5.45 -8.04
CA LEU A 621 6.29 -4.94 -9.25
C LEU A 621 7.49 -5.81 -9.64
N TRP A 622 8.31 -6.20 -8.67
CA TRP A 622 9.47 -7.04 -8.94
C TRP A 622 9.10 -8.46 -9.33
N GLU A 623 8.16 -9.08 -8.64
CA GLU A 623 7.66 -10.41 -8.97
C GLU A 623 7.04 -10.46 -10.36
N ASN A 624 6.23 -9.46 -10.70
CA ASN A 624 5.69 -9.33 -12.05
C ASN A 624 6.79 -9.18 -13.09
N TYR A 625 7.74 -8.31 -12.83
CA TYR A 625 8.89 -8.13 -13.74
C TYR A 625 9.64 -9.45 -13.99
N TYR A 626 10.00 -10.18 -12.94
CA TYR A 626 10.69 -11.46 -13.09
C TYR A 626 9.85 -12.52 -13.79
N LYS A 627 8.55 -12.54 -13.55
CA LYS A 627 7.62 -13.41 -14.25
C LYS A 627 7.60 -13.10 -15.75
N THR A 628 7.59 -11.84 -16.14
CA THR A 628 7.58 -11.42 -17.55
C THR A 628 8.84 -11.79 -18.31
N ILE A 629 9.99 -11.89 -17.65
CA ILE A 629 11.24 -12.30 -18.26
C ILE A 629 11.55 -13.81 -18.09
N GLY A 630 10.61 -14.58 -17.54
CA GLY A 630 10.76 -16.03 -17.33
C GLY A 630 11.80 -16.41 -16.28
N ALA A 631 12.18 -15.49 -15.41
CA ALA A 631 13.13 -15.76 -14.32
C ALA A 631 12.42 -16.25 -13.08
N SER A 632 13.07 -17.11 -12.29
CA SER A 632 12.51 -17.51 -11.00
C SER A 632 12.58 -16.37 -9.99
N SER A 633 11.57 -16.30 -9.11
CA SER A 633 11.50 -15.29 -8.04
C SER A 633 12.71 -15.28 -7.08
N THR A 634 13.54 -16.31 -7.13
CA THR A 634 14.78 -16.40 -6.33
C THR A 634 15.92 -15.53 -6.85
N ASN A 635 15.83 -15.02 -8.08
CA ASN A 635 16.93 -14.24 -8.69
C ASN A 635 16.90 -12.75 -8.30
N TYR A 636 15.75 -12.20 -7.90
CA TYR A 636 15.67 -10.79 -7.55
C TYR A 636 16.31 -10.43 -6.21
N ALA A 637 16.49 -11.41 -5.36
CA ALA A 637 17.03 -11.20 -4.04
C ALA A 637 18.50 -10.83 -4.02
N ALA A 638 19.24 -11.29 -4.97
CA ALA A 638 20.66 -11.02 -4.98
C ALA A 638 20.98 -9.66 -5.59
N ARG A 639 20.08 -9.05 -6.38
CA ARG A 639 20.42 -7.91 -7.21
C ARG A 639 19.30 -6.91 -7.49
N GLY A 640 18.07 -7.19 -7.06
CA GLY A 640 16.92 -6.43 -7.48
C GLY A 640 16.72 -6.37 -9.00
N PRO A 641 15.70 -5.69 -9.50
CA PRO A 641 15.44 -5.54 -10.93
C PRO A 641 16.28 -4.42 -11.58
N VAL A 642 17.39 -4.05 -10.95
CA VAL A 642 18.34 -3.05 -11.44
C VAL A 642 19.49 -3.75 -12.12
N SER A 643 19.85 -3.34 -13.32
CA SER A 643 21.01 -3.86 -14.04
C SER A 643 22.16 -2.86 -14.02
N TYR A 644 23.35 -3.40 -13.79
CA TYR A 644 24.59 -2.67 -13.79
C TYR A 644 25.41 -3.04 -15.03
N TYR A 645 26.08 -2.08 -15.58
CA TYR A 645 26.71 -2.17 -16.89
C TYR A 645 27.70 -3.32 -17.06
N ASP A 646 28.55 -3.55 -16.08
CA ASP A 646 29.67 -4.55 -16.14
C ASP A 646 29.33 -5.88 -15.50
N ASN A 647 28.10 -6.10 -15.11
CA ASN A 647 27.69 -7.32 -14.44
C ASN A 647 27.48 -8.46 -15.44
N ALA A 648 28.24 -9.56 -15.29
CA ALA A 648 28.12 -10.75 -16.12
C ALA A 648 26.72 -11.40 -16.11
N ASN A 649 25.92 -11.13 -15.06
CA ASN A 649 24.54 -11.60 -14.94
C ASN A 649 23.52 -10.46 -15.15
N ARG A 650 23.89 -9.51 -15.96
CA ARG A 650 23.04 -8.38 -16.33
C ARG A 650 21.72 -8.86 -16.91
N LEU A 651 20.64 -8.25 -16.45
CA LEU A 651 19.32 -8.43 -17.04
C LEU A 651 19.27 -7.75 -18.42
N SER A 652 18.63 -8.40 -19.40
CA SER A 652 18.49 -7.82 -20.74
C SER A 652 17.57 -6.61 -20.78
N THR A 653 16.56 -6.57 -19.89
CA THR A 653 15.55 -5.51 -19.80
C THR A 653 15.20 -5.24 -18.34
N PRO A 654 16.07 -4.56 -17.56
CA PRO A 654 15.81 -4.27 -16.15
C PRO A 654 14.71 -3.21 -15.99
N LEU A 655 14.18 -3.06 -14.76
CA LEU A 655 13.29 -1.95 -14.43
C LEU A 655 14.02 -0.61 -14.53
N CYS A 656 15.24 -0.56 -14.05
CA CYS A 656 16.13 0.57 -14.26
C CYS A 656 17.55 0.08 -14.58
N TYR A 657 18.28 0.94 -15.25
CA TYR A 657 19.61 0.69 -15.74
C TYR A 657 20.57 1.76 -15.22
N VAL A 658 21.65 1.36 -14.60
CA VAL A 658 22.67 2.28 -14.12
C VAL A 658 23.86 2.24 -15.05
N ASN A 659 24.24 3.38 -15.57
CA ASN A 659 25.42 3.52 -16.43
C ASN A 659 26.68 3.59 -15.56
N ASN A 660 27.59 2.66 -15.73
CA ASN A 660 28.83 2.60 -14.95
C ASN A 660 29.84 3.70 -15.29
N SER A 661 29.74 4.32 -16.45
CA SER A 661 30.69 5.33 -16.85
C SER A 661 30.44 6.68 -16.20
N ASP A 662 29.19 7.01 -15.90
CA ASP A 662 28.80 8.29 -15.34
C ASP A 662 27.79 8.20 -14.18
N TYR A 663 27.27 6.99 -13.90
CA TYR A 663 26.27 6.71 -12.87
C TYR A 663 24.91 7.37 -13.09
N SER A 664 24.59 7.78 -14.30
CA SER A 664 23.24 8.13 -14.68
C SER A 664 22.31 6.91 -14.56
N VAL A 665 21.02 7.15 -14.35
CA VAL A 665 20.04 6.07 -14.19
C VAL A 665 18.95 6.22 -15.24
N GLU A 666 18.76 5.17 -16.01
CA GLU A 666 17.67 5.06 -16.98
C GLU A 666 16.53 4.25 -16.38
N ILE A 667 15.35 4.81 -16.38
CA ILE A 667 14.09 4.17 -16.00
C ILE A 667 13.45 3.62 -17.25
N ASN A 668 13.37 2.31 -17.36
CA ASN A 668 12.92 1.65 -18.59
C ASN A 668 11.41 1.80 -18.80
N PRO A 669 11.00 2.23 -19.99
CA PRO A 669 9.60 2.49 -20.29
C PRO A 669 8.74 1.22 -20.20
N GLY A 670 7.56 1.36 -19.63
CA GLY A 670 6.54 0.31 -19.61
C GLY A 670 6.84 -0.89 -18.70
N LYS A 671 7.92 -0.85 -17.90
CA LYS A 671 8.35 -1.98 -17.05
C LYS A 671 7.83 -1.92 -15.62
N TRP A 672 7.51 -0.75 -15.15
CA TRP A 672 7.02 -0.54 -13.79
C TRP A 672 5.52 -0.79 -13.71
N LYS A 673 5.13 -2.07 -13.78
CA LYS A 673 3.74 -2.54 -13.69
C LYS A 673 3.61 -3.65 -12.66
N ASP A 674 2.46 -3.68 -12.00
CA ASP A 674 2.07 -4.82 -11.16
C ASP A 674 1.54 -6.00 -11.99
N SER A 675 1.07 -7.05 -11.30
CA SER A 675 0.55 -8.26 -11.94
C SER A 675 -0.74 -8.03 -12.74
N GLU A 676 -1.45 -6.95 -12.49
CA GLU A 676 -2.69 -6.56 -13.16
C GLU A 676 -2.42 -5.61 -14.34
N GLY A 677 -1.18 -5.26 -14.56
CA GLY A 677 -0.75 -4.35 -15.61
C GLY A 677 -0.89 -2.87 -15.26
N VAL A 678 -1.18 -2.56 -13.99
CA VAL A 678 -1.31 -1.20 -13.49
C VAL A 678 0.07 -0.60 -13.28
N TYR A 679 0.29 0.59 -13.79
CA TYR A 679 1.56 1.29 -13.64
C TYR A 679 1.80 1.75 -12.19
N ALA A 680 3.07 1.75 -11.80
CA ALA A 680 3.50 2.37 -10.57
C ALA A 680 3.09 3.84 -10.53
N ASN A 681 2.54 4.28 -9.41
CA ASN A 681 2.11 5.65 -9.18
C ASN A 681 2.59 6.14 -7.82
N GLY A 682 2.99 7.40 -7.72
CA GLY A 682 3.42 8.04 -6.50
C GLY A 682 4.93 8.02 -6.27
N VAL A 683 5.34 8.31 -5.04
CA VAL A 683 6.75 8.57 -4.69
C VAL A 683 7.44 7.30 -4.22
N PHE A 684 8.57 7.01 -4.86
CA PHE A 684 9.44 5.89 -4.53
C PHE A 684 10.81 6.43 -4.11
N LEU A 685 11.20 6.13 -2.88
CA LEU A 685 12.51 6.46 -2.37
C LEU A 685 13.50 5.36 -2.73
N GLY A 686 14.56 5.72 -3.40
CA GLY A 686 15.70 4.87 -3.66
C GLY A 686 16.95 5.37 -2.93
N ARG A 687 17.90 4.47 -2.79
CA ARG A 687 19.23 4.74 -2.29
C ARG A 687 20.25 4.12 -3.21
N MET A 688 21.02 4.95 -3.88
CA MET A 688 22.17 4.50 -4.65
C MET A 688 23.37 4.32 -3.73
N SER A 689 23.96 3.15 -3.76
CA SER A 689 25.13 2.83 -2.95
C SER A 689 26.36 2.65 -3.85
N PHE A 690 27.45 3.25 -3.42
CA PHE A 690 28.73 3.21 -4.11
C PHE A 690 29.81 2.65 -3.19
N VAL A 691 30.81 2.02 -3.76
CA VAL A 691 32.03 1.63 -3.06
C VAL A 691 33.22 2.22 -3.80
N ILE A 692 34.25 2.59 -3.08
CA ILE A 692 35.52 2.96 -3.68
C ILE A 692 36.30 1.69 -4.01
N ASP A 693 36.90 1.61 -5.18
CA ASP A 693 37.74 0.47 -5.57
C ASP A 693 39.00 0.43 -4.66
N GLY A 694 38.92 -0.41 -3.64
CA GLY A 694 39.90 -0.48 -2.57
C GLY A 694 41.27 -1.00 -2.96
N ASN A 695 41.41 -1.56 -4.13
CA ASN A 695 42.70 -2.11 -4.56
C ASN A 695 43.64 -1.08 -5.17
N LYS A 696 43.15 0.11 -5.51
CA LYS A 696 43.97 1.11 -6.18
C LYS A 696 44.66 2.07 -5.22
N ASP A 697 44.08 2.34 -4.05
CA ASP A 697 44.56 3.36 -3.11
C ASP A 697 44.63 2.88 -1.65
N ASN A 698 44.80 1.58 -1.39
CA ASN A 698 44.71 0.96 -0.05
C ASN A 698 43.40 1.22 0.69
N LEU A 699 42.37 1.56 -0.03
CA LEU A 699 41.02 1.64 0.52
C LEU A 699 40.51 0.22 0.71
N ALA A 700 39.71 0.02 1.73
CA ALA A 700 39.32 -1.29 2.21
C ALA A 700 38.85 -2.23 1.10
N PRO A 701 39.21 -3.50 1.16
CA PRO A 701 38.77 -4.49 0.19
C PRO A 701 37.23 -4.50 0.08
N ARG A 702 36.73 -4.77 -1.11
CA ARG A 702 35.30 -4.85 -1.43
C ARG A 702 34.47 -5.68 -0.42
N ALA A 703 35.09 -6.68 0.20
CA ALA A 703 34.45 -7.52 1.22
C ALA A 703 34.21 -6.79 2.55
N VAL A 704 35.03 -5.79 2.88
CA VAL A 704 34.92 -4.96 4.10
C VAL A 704 34.08 -3.71 3.84
N ALA A 705 33.90 -3.35 2.61
CA ALA A 705 33.17 -2.18 2.15
C ALA A 705 31.68 -2.17 2.52
N ASN A 706 31.20 -3.20 3.12
CA ASN A 706 29.80 -3.24 3.56
C ASN A 706 29.46 -2.22 4.65
N SER A 707 30.41 -1.81 5.45
CA SER A 707 30.29 -0.70 6.38
C SER A 707 30.58 0.67 5.73
N GLU A 708 31.07 0.68 4.50
CA GLU A 708 31.69 1.82 3.86
C GLU A 708 30.96 2.29 2.61
N SER A 709 29.80 1.75 2.31
CA SER A 709 29.09 2.22 1.13
C SER A 709 28.67 3.65 1.29
N LEU A 710 29.17 4.44 0.38
CA LEU A 710 28.76 5.80 0.17
C LEU A 710 27.38 5.78 -0.46
N ALA A 711 26.45 6.51 0.08
CA ALA A 711 25.07 6.48 -0.38
C ALA A 711 24.61 7.85 -0.82
N SER A 712 23.86 7.90 -1.90
CA SER A 712 23.13 9.09 -2.33
C SER A 712 21.63 8.76 -2.44
N PRO A 713 20.75 9.62 -1.94
CA PRO A 713 19.32 9.44 -2.13
C PRO A 713 18.98 9.65 -3.60
N LEU A 714 17.97 8.87 -4.04
CA LEU A 714 17.40 8.98 -5.36
C LEU A 714 15.90 8.73 -5.23
N ILE A 715 15.09 9.70 -5.62
CA ILE A 715 13.64 9.62 -5.53
C ILE A 715 13.05 9.61 -6.92
N ILE A 716 12.14 8.69 -7.18
CA ILE A 716 11.36 8.63 -8.40
C ILE A 716 9.92 8.90 -8.03
N TRP A 717 9.34 9.89 -8.68
CA TRP A 717 7.92 10.20 -8.57
C TRP A 717 7.22 9.81 -9.86
N PHE A 718 6.52 8.67 -9.82
CA PHE A 718 5.75 8.19 -10.96
C PHE A 718 4.38 8.87 -11.03
N ASP A 719 4.05 9.33 -12.24
CA ASP A 719 2.77 9.94 -12.56
C ASP A 719 2.45 9.68 -14.04
N GLU A 720 1.42 8.89 -14.32
CA GLU A 720 1.02 8.56 -15.69
C GLU A 720 0.50 9.78 -16.47
N SER A 721 0.01 10.79 -15.78
CA SER A 721 -0.49 12.01 -16.42
C SER A 721 0.62 12.97 -16.88
N PHE A 722 1.88 12.67 -16.51
CA PHE A 722 3.06 13.47 -16.78
C PHE A 722 3.63 13.36 -18.20
#